data_e55ea0d08e8c64059760409e7528ff87
#
_entry.id   e55ea0d08e8c64059760409e7528ff87
#
_cell.length_a   1.000
_cell.length_b   1.000
_cell.length_c   1.000
_cell.angle_alpha   90.00
_cell.angle_beta   90.00
_cell.angle_gamma   90.00
#
_symmetry.space_group_name_H-M   'P 1'
#
loop_
_entity.id
_entity.type
_entity.pdbx_description
1 polymer ?
#
loop_
_entity_poly.entity_id
_entity_poly.type
_entity_poly.pdbx_seq_one_letter_code
_entity_poly.pdbx_strand_id
1 'polypeptide(L)'
;MIILQGNKLERSFSGDVLFQNISLQVDERDRIALVGPNGAGKSTLLKLLVGEETPTSGEVNTKKDLTLSYLAQNSRFESDQTIYEEMLKVFEALRQDEKRLRQMEMDMATVSGQDLTRLITDYDLLTEHFRQQGGFTYESDIKAILNGFKFDESMWQMTIAELSGGQNTRLALAKMLLEKPELLVLDEPTNHLDIETIAWLENYLANYQGALIIVSHDRYFLDKVATVTLDLTPHGLDRYVGNYSRFMTLKAEKLVAEEKQFDKQQKEIAKLEDFVQKNIVRASTTKRAQARRKQLEKIERLDKPTSARKSAHMTFQADKPSGNVVLTVEKAAIGYNQHVLSEPINLDVHKLDAIAIVGPNGIGKSTLIKSVIGQIPFIKGEVKYGANVEIGYYDQTQSHLTSSNTVLEELWQDFSTTPEVDIRNRLGAFLFSGDDVKKSVAMLSGGEKARLLLAKLSMENNNFLVLDEPTNHLDIDSKEVLENALIDFDGTLLFVSHDRYFINRLATKVLEITENGSTLYLGDYDYYLEKKAELEELARLAAGETVEETKEASATDYQLQKANQKERRRLTRRYEEIEARLETIEERIGAIQEDMHASNDTAQLIAWQKEWDQLDQEQEALMEEWETIAEQIES
;
A
#
# COMPACT_ATOMS: atom_id res chain seq x y z
N MET A 1 -27.22 8.59 -5.74
CA MET A 1 -28.35 7.96 -5.00
C MET A 1 -27.76 6.94 -4.04
N ILE A 2 -28.27 6.90 -2.78
CA ILE A 2 -27.77 5.95 -1.77
C ILE A 2 -28.17 4.53 -2.18
N ILE A 3 -27.21 3.63 -2.30
CA ILE A 3 -27.41 2.21 -2.67
C ILE A 3 -27.26 1.28 -1.45
N LEU A 4 -26.45 1.68 -0.46
CA LEU A 4 -26.27 0.94 0.79
C LEU A 4 -26.08 1.91 1.96
N GLN A 5 -26.69 1.61 3.11
CA GLN A 5 -26.58 2.40 4.34
C GLN A 5 -26.45 1.47 5.54
N GLY A 6 -25.41 1.68 6.34
CA GLY A 6 -25.27 1.10 7.67
C GLY A 6 -25.58 2.14 8.75
N ASN A 7 -26.45 1.79 9.72
CA ASN A 7 -26.89 2.67 10.78
C ASN A 7 -26.50 2.09 12.14
N LYS A 8 -25.63 2.80 12.88
CA LYS A 8 -25.20 2.49 14.25
C LYS A 8 -24.84 1.03 14.43
N LEU A 9 -24.06 0.49 13.48
CA LEU A 9 -23.60 -0.90 13.50
C LEU A 9 -22.67 -1.14 14.68
N GLU A 10 -22.89 -2.26 15.36
CA GLU A 10 -22.05 -2.77 16.43
C GLU A 10 -21.76 -4.24 16.19
N ARG A 11 -20.53 -4.65 16.50
CA ARG A 11 -20.15 -6.06 16.53
C ARG A 11 -19.31 -6.36 17.76
N SER A 12 -19.72 -7.41 18.48
CA SER A 12 -19.00 -7.94 19.64
C SER A 12 -18.82 -9.46 19.51
N PHE A 13 -17.72 -9.99 20.05
CA PHE A 13 -17.44 -11.41 20.14
C PHE A 13 -17.18 -11.78 21.60
N SER A 14 -17.93 -12.74 22.11
CA SER A 14 -17.77 -13.26 23.49
C SER A 14 -17.72 -12.18 24.58
N GLY A 15 -18.37 -11.02 24.34
CA GLY A 15 -18.42 -9.91 25.28
C GLY A 15 -17.41 -8.77 24.98
N ASP A 16 -16.41 -9.01 24.15
CA ASP A 16 -15.47 -7.98 23.70
C ASP A 16 -16.05 -7.23 22.50
N VAL A 17 -16.14 -5.91 22.59
CA VAL A 17 -16.62 -5.04 21.52
C VAL A 17 -15.52 -4.82 20.49
N LEU A 18 -15.74 -5.29 19.26
CA LEU A 18 -14.82 -5.06 18.14
C LEU A 18 -14.91 -3.63 17.62
N PHE A 19 -16.13 -3.17 17.37
CA PHE A 19 -16.47 -1.78 17.04
C PHE A 19 -17.92 -1.48 17.39
N GLN A 20 -18.22 -0.19 17.59
CA GLN A 20 -19.55 0.28 17.94
C GLN A 20 -19.89 1.60 17.27
N ASN A 21 -21.19 1.86 17.13
CA ASN A 21 -21.74 3.11 16.62
C ASN A 21 -21.24 3.48 15.20
N ILE A 22 -21.00 2.48 14.34
CA ILE A 22 -20.56 2.70 12.97
C ILE A 22 -21.75 3.08 12.11
N SER A 23 -21.67 4.25 11.46
CA SER A 23 -22.66 4.69 10.48
C SER A 23 -21.96 5.11 9.20
N LEU A 24 -22.43 4.58 8.07
CA LEU A 24 -21.87 4.88 6.75
C LEU A 24 -22.96 4.86 5.67
N GLN A 25 -22.66 5.53 4.57
CA GLN A 25 -23.50 5.56 3.37
C GLN A 25 -22.63 5.36 2.15
N VAL A 26 -23.16 4.65 1.17
CA VAL A 26 -22.52 4.40 -0.11
C VAL A 26 -23.47 4.87 -1.21
N ASP A 27 -23.01 5.81 -2.02
CA ASP A 27 -23.72 6.33 -3.17
C ASP A 27 -23.31 5.58 -4.47
N GLU A 28 -24.16 5.68 -5.51
CA GLU A 28 -23.82 5.21 -6.84
C GLU A 28 -22.48 5.84 -7.29
N ARG A 29 -21.56 5.00 -7.77
CA ARG A 29 -20.21 5.39 -8.23
C ARG A 29 -19.25 5.88 -7.13
N ASP A 30 -19.60 5.76 -5.85
CA ASP A 30 -18.64 6.01 -4.79
C ASP A 30 -17.46 5.05 -4.89
N ARG A 31 -16.26 5.53 -4.62
CA ARG A 31 -15.02 4.76 -4.57
C ARG A 31 -14.39 4.92 -3.20
N ILE A 32 -14.73 3.98 -2.34
CA ILE A 32 -14.44 4.05 -0.91
C ILE A 32 -13.27 3.14 -0.58
N ALA A 33 -12.20 3.70 -0.04
CA ALA A 33 -11.16 2.96 0.67
C ALA A 33 -11.56 2.81 2.14
N LEU A 34 -11.62 1.59 2.65
CA LEU A 34 -11.78 1.31 4.07
C LEU A 34 -10.42 0.98 4.67
N VAL A 35 -9.91 1.87 5.51
CA VAL A 35 -8.60 1.74 6.16
C VAL A 35 -8.74 1.62 7.67
N GLY A 36 -7.68 1.22 8.34
CA GLY A 36 -7.62 1.06 9.79
C GLY A 36 -6.63 -0.03 10.19
N PRO A 37 -6.26 -0.13 11.46
CA PRO A 37 -5.28 -1.10 11.94
C PRO A 37 -5.75 -2.54 11.73
N ASN A 38 -4.78 -3.48 11.77
CA ASN A 38 -5.10 -4.90 11.80
C ASN A 38 -5.90 -5.23 13.07
N GLY A 39 -6.92 -6.06 12.92
CA GLY A 39 -7.84 -6.40 14.02
C GLY A 39 -8.91 -5.35 14.32
N ALA A 40 -8.98 -4.19 13.63
CA ALA A 40 -10.05 -3.21 13.82
C ALA A 40 -11.42 -3.70 13.32
N GLY A 41 -11.48 -4.82 12.61
CA GLY A 41 -12.74 -5.40 12.12
C GLY A 41 -13.13 -4.98 10.71
N LYS A 42 -12.18 -4.56 9.85
CA LYS A 42 -12.44 -4.17 8.45
C LYS A 42 -13.21 -5.25 7.68
N SER A 43 -12.68 -6.47 7.61
CA SER A 43 -13.32 -7.60 6.93
C SER A 43 -14.67 -7.98 7.58
N THR A 44 -14.80 -7.86 8.91
CA THR A 44 -16.07 -8.08 9.61
C THR A 44 -17.10 -7.03 9.23
N LEU A 45 -16.70 -5.76 9.14
CA LEU A 45 -17.59 -4.69 8.68
C LEU A 45 -18.05 -4.95 7.24
N LEU A 46 -17.13 -5.36 6.32
CA LEU A 46 -17.51 -5.74 4.96
C LEU A 46 -18.54 -6.86 4.95
N LYS A 47 -18.34 -7.93 5.73
CA LYS A 47 -19.29 -9.05 5.84
C LYS A 47 -20.66 -8.63 6.37
N LEU A 48 -20.71 -7.69 7.31
CA LEU A 48 -21.98 -7.11 7.76
C LEU A 48 -22.68 -6.35 6.65
N LEU A 49 -21.94 -5.54 5.87
CA LEU A 49 -22.49 -4.73 4.78
C LEU A 49 -23.02 -5.58 3.64
N VAL A 50 -22.38 -6.71 3.33
CA VAL A 50 -22.82 -7.64 2.28
C VAL A 50 -23.87 -8.64 2.77
N GLY A 51 -24.15 -8.69 4.07
CA GLY A 51 -25.17 -9.56 4.67
C GLY A 51 -24.71 -11.00 4.95
N GLU A 52 -23.40 -11.29 4.86
CA GLU A 52 -22.84 -12.60 5.25
C GLU A 52 -22.86 -12.80 6.78
N GLU A 53 -22.75 -11.71 7.55
CA GLU A 53 -22.87 -11.71 9.00
C GLU A 53 -23.97 -10.75 9.46
N THR A 54 -24.51 -10.97 10.67
CA THR A 54 -25.50 -10.09 11.28
C THR A 54 -24.83 -9.20 12.33
N PRO A 55 -25.16 -7.90 12.40
CA PRO A 55 -24.65 -7.04 13.45
C PRO A 55 -25.20 -7.43 14.83
N THR A 56 -24.46 -7.12 15.90
CA THR A 56 -24.94 -7.28 17.30
C THR A 56 -26.02 -6.24 17.60
N SER A 57 -25.85 -5.01 17.10
CA SER A 57 -26.89 -3.98 17.09
C SER A 57 -26.75 -3.09 15.84
N GLY A 58 -27.77 -2.33 15.51
CA GLY A 58 -27.84 -1.54 14.28
C GLY A 58 -28.45 -2.33 13.13
N GLU A 59 -28.51 -1.70 11.95
CA GLU A 59 -29.12 -2.26 10.74
C GLU A 59 -28.36 -1.86 9.48
N VAL A 60 -28.40 -2.73 8.47
CA VAL A 60 -27.93 -2.46 7.12
C VAL A 60 -29.13 -2.41 6.19
N ASN A 61 -29.25 -1.31 5.46
CA ASN A 61 -30.31 -1.08 4.48
C ASN A 61 -29.69 -1.01 3.07
N THR A 62 -30.22 -1.77 2.14
CA THR A 62 -29.78 -1.80 0.74
C THR A 62 -30.90 -1.39 -0.20
N LYS A 63 -30.53 -0.81 -1.36
CA LYS A 63 -31.46 -0.56 -2.46
C LYS A 63 -32.11 -1.88 -2.87
N LYS A 64 -33.39 -1.84 -3.21
CA LYS A 64 -34.11 -3.02 -3.73
C LYS A 64 -33.43 -3.50 -5.02
N ASP A 65 -33.27 -4.82 -5.12
CA ASP A 65 -32.65 -5.51 -6.29
C ASP A 65 -31.19 -5.06 -6.58
N LEU A 66 -30.46 -4.60 -5.54
CA LEU A 66 -29.04 -4.26 -5.66
C LEU A 66 -28.21 -5.49 -6.04
N THR A 67 -27.49 -5.40 -7.17
CA THR A 67 -26.49 -6.43 -7.52
C THR A 67 -25.19 -6.11 -6.78
N LEU A 68 -24.72 -7.07 -5.97
CA LEU A 68 -23.55 -6.95 -5.11
C LEU A 68 -22.67 -8.17 -5.28
N SER A 69 -21.35 -7.95 -5.44
CA SER A 69 -20.34 -9.02 -5.42
C SER A 69 -19.28 -8.71 -4.36
N TYR A 70 -18.90 -9.72 -3.60
CA TYR A 70 -17.91 -9.62 -2.52
C TYR A 70 -16.75 -10.59 -2.73
N LEU A 71 -15.54 -10.07 -2.84
CA LEU A 71 -14.31 -10.84 -2.82
C LEU A 71 -13.78 -10.92 -1.39
N ALA A 72 -13.97 -12.07 -0.74
CA ALA A 72 -13.33 -12.35 0.53
C ALA A 72 -11.86 -12.73 0.33
N GLN A 73 -11.03 -12.45 1.32
CA GLN A 73 -9.58 -12.69 1.30
C GLN A 73 -9.16 -14.11 0.89
N ASN A 74 -10.02 -15.13 1.11
CA ASN A 74 -9.77 -16.53 0.82
C ASN A 74 -10.79 -17.12 -0.17
N SER A 75 -11.34 -16.32 -1.08
CA SER A 75 -12.28 -16.80 -2.09
C SER A 75 -11.61 -17.82 -3.00
N ARG A 76 -12.16 -19.02 -3.07
CA ARG A 76 -11.72 -20.10 -3.96
C ARG A 76 -12.91 -20.71 -4.69
N PHE A 77 -12.70 -21.05 -5.95
CA PHE A 77 -13.64 -21.87 -6.68
C PHE A 77 -13.35 -23.34 -6.43
N GLU A 78 -14.43 -24.09 -6.17
CA GLU A 78 -14.45 -25.55 -6.23
C GLU A 78 -15.28 -25.92 -7.47
N SER A 79 -14.64 -26.10 -8.60
CA SER A 79 -15.28 -26.44 -9.86
C SER A 79 -14.38 -27.34 -10.68
N ASP A 80 -14.95 -28.36 -11.28
CA ASP A 80 -14.27 -29.28 -12.22
C ASP A 80 -14.26 -28.75 -13.67
N GLN A 81 -14.73 -27.52 -13.89
CA GLN A 81 -14.78 -26.88 -15.20
C GLN A 81 -13.46 -26.21 -15.57
N THR A 82 -13.33 -25.92 -16.86
CA THR A 82 -12.19 -25.14 -17.36
C THR A 82 -12.34 -23.67 -16.98
N ILE A 83 -11.20 -22.94 -16.99
CA ILE A 83 -11.18 -21.50 -16.74
C ILE A 83 -12.19 -20.77 -17.64
N TYR A 84 -12.17 -21.06 -18.95
CA TYR A 84 -13.02 -20.37 -19.91
C TYR A 84 -14.52 -20.72 -19.73
N GLU A 85 -14.84 -21.96 -19.44
CA GLU A 85 -16.23 -22.39 -19.17
C GLU A 85 -16.79 -21.70 -17.91
N GLU A 86 -15.98 -21.53 -16.87
CA GLU A 86 -16.41 -20.84 -15.65
C GLU A 86 -16.72 -19.36 -15.92
N MET A 87 -15.91 -18.69 -16.75
CA MET A 87 -16.17 -17.31 -17.16
C MET A 87 -17.43 -17.19 -18.03
N LEU A 88 -17.69 -18.16 -18.90
CA LEU A 88 -18.90 -18.21 -19.73
C LEU A 88 -20.19 -18.33 -18.91
N LYS A 89 -20.15 -18.88 -17.69
CA LYS A 89 -21.35 -18.99 -16.83
C LYS A 89 -21.94 -17.61 -16.49
N VAL A 90 -21.12 -16.58 -16.38
CA VAL A 90 -21.59 -15.21 -16.14
C VAL A 90 -22.58 -14.76 -17.20
N PHE A 91 -22.43 -15.25 -18.43
CA PHE A 91 -23.23 -14.88 -19.59
C PHE A 91 -24.22 -15.97 -20.01
N GLU A 92 -24.59 -16.92 -19.11
CA GLU A 92 -25.48 -18.02 -19.46
C GLU A 92 -26.83 -17.53 -19.97
N ALA A 93 -27.40 -16.48 -19.42
CA ALA A 93 -28.64 -15.85 -19.91
C ALA A 93 -28.47 -15.32 -21.33
N LEU A 94 -27.39 -14.62 -21.64
CA LEU A 94 -27.10 -14.12 -22.99
C LEU A 94 -26.86 -15.24 -23.98
N ARG A 95 -26.21 -16.33 -23.59
CA ARG A 95 -26.01 -17.50 -24.42
C ARG A 95 -27.35 -18.23 -24.75
N GLN A 96 -28.29 -18.20 -23.80
CA GLN A 96 -29.64 -18.70 -24.06
C GLN A 96 -30.39 -17.79 -25.04
N ASP A 97 -30.28 -16.47 -24.87
CA ASP A 97 -30.87 -15.51 -25.82
C ASP A 97 -30.24 -15.64 -27.20
N GLU A 98 -28.93 -15.83 -27.33
CA GLU A 98 -28.26 -16.09 -28.60
C GLU A 98 -28.79 -17.34 -29.29
N LYS A 99 -28.93 -18.45 -28.54
CA LYS A 99 -29.55 -19.70 -29.08
C LYS A 99 -30.97 -19.45 -29.54
N ARG A 100 -31.72 -18.65 -28.77
CA ARG A 100 -33.11 -18.32 -29.12
C ARG A 100 -33.19 -17.44 -30.37
N LEU A 101 -32.32 -16.46 -30.52
CA LEU A 101 -32.21 -15.64 -31.73
C LEU A 101 -31.92 -16.50 -32.96
N ARG A 102 -30.93 -17.41 -32.87
CA ARG A 102 -30.62 -18.34 -33.98
C ARG A 102 -31.79 -19.26 -34.32
N GLN A 103 -32.55 -19.73 -33.31
CA GLN A 103 -33.74 -20.51 -33.56
C GLN A 103 -34.82 -19.70 -34.27
N MET A 104 -35.04 -18.46 -33.83
CA MET A 104 -36.01 -17.55 -34.48
C MET A 104 -35.62 -17.23 -35.92
N GLU A 105 -34.32 -17.09 -36.24
CA GLU A 105 -33.84 -16.96 -37.63
C GLU A 105 -34.19 -18.16 -38.50
N MET A 106 -34.03 -19.37 -37.97
CA MET A 106 -34.42 -20.59 -38.67
C MET A 106 -35.95 -20.68 -38.88
N ASP A 107 -36.71 -20.31 -37.84
CA ASP A 107 -38.17 -20.34 -37.89
C ASP A 107 -38.74 -19.31 -38.88
N MET A 108 -38.11 -18.14 -39.03
CA MET A 108 -38.48 -17.14 -40.05
C MET A 108 -38.41 -17.66 -41.47
N ALA A 109 -37.57 -18.64 -41.77
CA ALA A 109 -37.46 -19.24 -43.08
C ALA A 109 -38.64 -20.17 -43.40
N THR A 110 -39.40 -20.62 -42.41
CA THR A 110 -40.49 -21.61 -42.53
C THR A 110 -41.89 -21.06 -42.31
N VAL A 111 -41.99 -19.91 -41.62
CA VAL A 111 -43.28 -19.28 -41.24
C VAL A 111 -43.64 -18.16 -42.22
N SER A 112 -44.95 -17.91 -42.44
CA SER A 112 -45.42 -16.85 -43.34
C SER A 112 -46.65 -16.12 -42.78
N GLY A 113 -47.00 -14.97 -43.36
CA GLY A 113 -48.17 -14.19 -42.99
C GLY A 113 -48.06 -13.47 -41.65
N GLN A 114 -49.13 -13.42 -40.86
CA GLN A 114 -49.17 -12.69 -39.58
C GLN A 114 -48.20 -13.25 -38.52
N ASP A 115 -47.97 -14.58 -38.56
CA ASP A 115 -47.04 -15.23 -37.64
C ASP A 115 -45.57 -14.82 -37.91
N LEU A 116 -45.22 -14.62 -39.18
CA LEU A 116 -43.91 -14.07 -39.55
C LEU A 116 -43.73 -12.64 -39.03
N THR A 117 -44.76 -11.79 -39.14
CA THR A 117 -44.70 -10.40 -38.65
C THR A 117 -44.49 -10.34 -37.13
N ARG A 118 -45.17 -11.22 -36.38
CA ARG A 118 -44.95 -11.34 -34.92
C ARG A 118 -43.56 -11.81 -34.59
N LEU A 119 -43.09 -12.86 -35.28
CA LEU A 119 -41.74 -13.41 -35.05
C LEU A 119 -40.64 -12.38 -35.32
N ILE A 120 -40.79 -11.57 -36.37
CA ILE A 120 -39.87 -10.47 -36.66
C ILE A 120 -39.84 -9.41 -35.51
N THR A 121 -41.03 -9.05 -35.01
CA THR A 121 -41.13 -8.08 -33.89
C THR A 121 -40.46 -8.62 -32.62
N ASP A 122 -40.69 -9.89 -32.28
CA ASP A 122 -40.11 -10.54 -31.13
C ASP A 122 -38.59 -10.68 -31.28
N TYR A 123 -38.12 -10.99 -32.51
CA TYR A 123 -36.69 -11.06 -32.84
C TYR A 123 -35.99 -9.67 -32.67
N ASP A 124 -36.60 -8.62 -33.18
CA ASP A 124 -36.06 -7.25 -33.04
C ASP A 124 -35.97 -6.83 -31.57
N LEU A 125 -36.99 -7.10 -30.76
CA LEU A 125 -36.98 -6.82 -29.32
C LEU A 125 -35.89 -7.62 -28.60
N LEU A 126 -35.78 -8.92 -28.90
CA LEU A 126 -34.75 -9.76 -28.27
C LEU A 126 -33.33 -9.36 -28.72
N THR A 127 -33.16 -9.01 -30.00
CA THR A 127 -31.88 -8.52 -30.53
C THR A 127 -31.46 -7.22 -29.87
N GLU A 128 -32.38 -6.27 -29.69
CA GLU A 128 -32.11 -5.02 -29.01
C GLU A 128 -31.76 -5.26 -27.53
N HIS A 129 -32.49 -6.15 -26.84
CA HIS A 129 -32.16 -6.56 -25.46
C HIS A 129 -30.77 -7.20 -25.41
N PHE A 130 -30.48 -8.16 -26.29
CA PHE A 130 -29.18 -8.83 -26.38
C PHE A 130 -28.03 -7.84 -26.63
N ARG A 131 -28.25 -6.87 -27.52
CA ARG A 131 -27.29 -5.80 -27.81
C ARG A 131 -27.03 -4.93 -26.56
N GLN A 132 -28.09 -4.48 -25.88
CA GLN A 132 -27.98 -3.63 -24.68
C GLN A 132 -27.27 -4.33 -23.53
N GLN A 133 -27.41 -5.63 -23.42
CA GLN A 133 -26.72 -6.44 -22.39
C GLN A 133 -25.28 -6.85 -22.81
N GLY A 134 -24.77 -6.35 -23.94
CA GLY A 134 -23.42 -6.65 -24.40
C GLY A 134 -23.27 -8.04 -25.05
N GLY A 135 -24.34 -8.60 -25.59
CA GLY A 135 -24.35 -9.94 -26.19
C GLY A 135 -23.38 -10.12 -27.36
N PHE A 136 -23.00 -9.03 -28.07
CA PHE A 136 -21.99 -9.08 -29.14
C PHE A 136 -20.56 -8.90 -28.66
N THR A 137 -20.34 -8.53 -27.39
CA THR A 137 -19.01 -8.19 -26.86
C THR A 137 -18.54 -9.11 -25.73
N TYR A 138 -19.42 -9.95 -25.15
CA TYR A 138 -19.10 -10.73 -23.95
C TYR A 138 -17.87 -11.63 -24.11
N GLU A 139 -17.67 -12.25 -25.29
CA GLU A 139 -16.49 -13.07 -25.53
C GLU A 139 -15.20 -12.23 -25.53
N SER A 140 -15.25 -11.02 -26.10
CA SER A 140 -14.13 -10.10 -26.09
C SER A 140 -13.86 -9.58 -24.66
N ASP A 141 -14.91 -9.34 -23.88
CA ASP A 141 -14.80 -8.93 -22.46
C ASP A 141 -14.13 -10.04 -21.64
N ILE A 142 -14.53 -11.32 -21.83
CA ILE A 142 -13.88 -12.48 -21.20
C ILE A 142 -12.38 -12.51 -21.53
N LYS A 143 -12.03 -12.42 -22.81
CA LYS A 143 -10.64 -12.46 -23.27
C LYS A 143 -9.83 -11.30 -22.71
N ALA A 144 -10.39 -10.09 -22.71
CA ALA A 144 -9.73 -8.90 -22.19
C ALA A 144 -9.42 -9.03 -20.68
N ILE A 145 -10.38 -9.52 -19.90
CA ILE A 145 -10.21 -9.71 -18.46
C ILE A 145 -9.22 -10.86 -18.17
N LEU A 146 -9.35 -12.02 -18.84
CA LEU A 146 -8.41 -13.13 -18.65
C LEU A 146 -6.96 -12.71 -18.97
N ASN A 147 -6.76 -12.01 -20.08
CA ASN A 147 -5.44 -11.49 -20.46
C ASN A 147 -4.93 -10.46 -19.43
N GLY A 148 -5.79 -9.58 -18.91
CA GLY A 148 -5.45 -8.62 -17.87
C GLY A 148 -4.96 -9.28 -16.59
N PHE A 149 -5.51 -10.45 -16.25
CA PHE A 149 -5.05 -11.27 -15.13
C PHE A 149 -3.96 -12.30 -15.50
N LYS A 150 -3.39 -12.19 -16.71
CA LYS A 150 -2.32 -13.08 -17.21
C LYS A 150 -2.71 -14.56 -17.22
N PHE A 151 -3.95 -14.84 -17.63
CA PHE A 151 -4.37 -16.17 -18.03
C PHE A 151 -4.26 -16.25 -19.55
N ASP A 152 -3.15 -16.77 -20.03
CA ASP A 152 -2.88 -16.93 -21.46
C ASP A 152 -3.86 -17.93 -22.11
N GLU A 153 -4.04 -17.86 -23.44
CA GLU A 153 -4.95 -18.74 -24.17
C GLU A 153 -4.66 -20.24 -23.96
N SER A 154 -3.38 -20.59 -23.75
CA SER A 154 -2.96 -21.96 -23.44
C SER A 154 -3.52 -22.47 -22.10
N MET A 155 -3.80 -21.57 -21.15
CA MET A 155 -4.33 -21.91 -19.84
C MET A 155 -5.87 -22.01 -19.82
N TRP A 156 -6.58 -21.47 -20.81
CA TRP A 156 -8.05 -21.39 -20.76
C TRP A 156 -8.76 -22.72 -20.68
N GLN A 157 -8.10 -23.78 -21.20
CA GLN A 157 -8.62 -25.15 -21.16
C GLN A 157 -8.18 -25.94 -19.91
N MET A 158 -7.36 -25.34 -19.04
CA MET A 158 -6.98 -25.97 -17.76
C MET A 158 -8.19 -26.02 -16.82
N THR A 159 -8.28 -27.07 -16.04
CA THR A 159 -9.32 -27.19 -15.01
C THR A 159 -8.98 -26.30 -13.81
N ILE A 160 -10.03 -25.77 -13.17
CA ILE A 160 -9.84 -24.89 -11.99
C ILE A 160 -9.14 -25.63 -10.85
N ALA A 161 -9.34 -26.94 -10.75
CA ALA A 161 -8.67 -27.78 -9.75
C ALA A 161 -7.13 -27.84 -9.90
N GLU A 162 -6.60 -27.58 -11.10
CA GLU A 162 -5.16 -27.54 -11.38
C GLU A 162 -4.50 -26.20 -11.00
N LEU A 163 -5.31 -25.17 -10.69
CA LEU A 163 -4.82 -23.84 -10.36
C LEU A 163 -4.20 -23.80 -8.97
N SER A 164 -3.09 -23.04 -8.84
CA SER A 164 -2.57 -22.67 -7.54
C SER A 164 -3.58 -21.78 -6.78
N GLY A 165 -3.45 -21.72 -5.44
CA GLY A 165 -4.33 -20.87 -4.63
C GLY A 165 -4.37 -19.41 -5.08
N GLY A 166 -3.23 -18.82 -5.43
CA GLY A 166 -3.17 -17.46 -5.94
C GLY A 166 -3.80 -17.28 -7.34
N GLN A 167 -3.66 -18.29 -8.22
CA GLN A 167 -4.34 -18.29 -9.53
C GLN A 167 -5.87 -18.39 -9.36
N ASN A 168 -6.33 -19.23 -8.43
CA ASN A 168 -7.74 -19.38 -8.14
C ASN A 168 -8.36 -18.08 -7.62
N THR A 169 -7.69 -17.38 -6.70
CA THR A 169 -8.14 -16.05 -6.21
C THR A 169 -8.16 -15.02 -7.34
N ARG A 170 -7.16 -15.01 -8.24
CA ARG A 170 -7.15 -14.15 -9.43
C ARG A 170 -8.33 -14.42 -10.37
N LEU A 171 -8.66 -15.70 -10.60
CA LEU A 171 -9.81 -16.08 -11.41
C LEU A 171 -11.13 -15.65 -10.76
N ALA A 172 -11.26 -15.78 -9.43
CA ALA A 172 -12.43 -15.31 -8.70
C ALA A 172 -12.64 -13.80 -8.87
N LEU A 173 -11.57 -13.02 -8.74
CA LEU A 173 -11.62 -11.57 -8.98
C LEU A 173 -11.98 -11.26 -10.44
N ALA A 174 -11.38 -11.95 -11.42
CA ALA A 174 -11.68 -11.79 -12.84
C ALA A 174 -13.18 -12.02 -13.13
N LYS A 175 -13.77 -13.06 -12.55
CA LYS A 175 -15.20 -13.37 -12.70
C LYS A 175 -16.08 -12.26 -12.12
N MET A 176 -15.78 -11.76 -10.91
CA MET A 176 -16.54 -10.67 -10.29
C MET A 176 -16.49 -9.38 -11.11
N LEU A 177 -15.33 -9.05 -11.68
CA LEU A 177 -15.22 -7.90 -12.59
C LEU A 177 -16.06 -8.07 -13.85
N LEU A 178 -16.17 -9.29 -14.34
CA LEU A 178 -16.97 -9.62 -15.52
C LEU A 178 -18.49 -9.49 -15.26
N GLU A 179 -18.93 -9.79 -14.03
CA GLU A 179 -20.33 -9.64 -13.58
C GLU A 179 -20.80 -8.18 -13.56
N LYS A 180 -19.89 -7.23 -13.44
CA LYS A 180 -20.14 -5.77 -13.41
C LYS A 180 -21.27 -5.38 -12.43
N PRO A 181 -21.24 -5.78 -11.13
CA PRO A 181 -22.29 -5.47 -10.16
C PRO A 181 -22.43 -3.96 -9.90
N GLU A 182 -23.59 -3.49 -9.39
CA GLU A 182 -23.79 -2.11 -8.98
C GLU A 182 -22.91 -1.73 -7.77
N LEU A 183 -22.60 -2.70 -6.89
CA LEU A 183 -21.66 -2.54 -5.78
C LEU A 183 -20.64 -3.68 -5.77
N LEU A 184 -19.38 -3.34 -5.90
CA LEU A 184 -18.26 -4.28 -5.80
C LEU A 184 -17.50 -4.05 -4.49
N VAL A 185 -17.38 -5.09 -3.67
CA VAL A 185 -16.69 -5.06 -2.39
C VAL A 185 -15.46 -5.95 -2.47
N LEU A 186 -14.27 -5.38 -2.27
CA LEU A 186 -12.98 -6.06 -2.43
C LEU A 186 -12.19 -6.03 -1.11
N ASP A 187 -11.87 -7.21 -0.58
CA ASP A 187 -11.04 -7.37 0.61
C ASP A 187 -9.64 -7.89 0.20
N GLU A 188 -8.65 -7.00 0.25
CA GLU A 188 -7.26 -7.21 -0.15
C GLU A 188 -7.08 -7.76 -1.57
N PRO A 189 -7.64 -7.10 -2.61
CA PRO A 189 -7.60 -7.60 -3.99
C PRO A 189 -6.19 -7.61 -4.61
N THR A 190 -5.25 -6.86 -4.05
CA THR A 190 -3.86 -6.75 -4.53
C THR A 190 -2.97 -7.90 -4.07
N ASN A 191 -3.42 -8.70 -3.09
CA ASN A 191 -2.67 -9.85 -2.61
C ASN A 191 -2.49 -10.88 -3.74
N HIS A 192 -1.30 -11.42 -3.86
CA HIS A 192 -0.90 -12.40 -4.87
C HIS A 192 -0.90 -11.91 -6.33
N LEU A 193 -1.10 -10.60 -6.55
CA LEU A 193 -0.95 -9.99 -7.87
C LEU A 193 0.46 -9.46 -8.06
N ASP A 194 0.99 -9.60 -9.27
CA ASP A 194 2.21 -8.89 -9.65
C ASP A 194 1.90 -7.42 -10.02
N ILE A 195 2.95 -6.62 -10.06
CA ILE A 195 2.85 -5.17 -10.26
C ILE A 195 2.11 -4.80 -11.55
N GLU A 196 2.32 -5.56 -12.65
CA GLU A 196 1.67 -5.30 -13.94
C GLU A 196 0.17 -5.61 -13.88
N THR A 197 -0.21 -6.72 -13.23
CA THR A 197 -1.63 -7.07 -13.00
C THR A 197 -2.31 -6.05 -12.09
N ILE A 198 -1.62 -5.54 -11.05
CA ILE A 198 -2.14 -4.46 -10.19
C ILE A 198 -2.37 -3.19 -11.02
N ALA A 199 -1.42 -2.79 -11.87
CA ALA A 199 -1.57 -1.61 -12.72
C ALA A 199 -2.75 -1.74 -13.71
N TRP A 200 -2.97 -2.93 -14.27
CA TRP A 200 -4.15 -3.21 -15.09
C TRP A 200 -5.44 -3.09 -14.29
N LEU A 201 -5.49 -3.68 -13.08
CA LEU A 201 -6.66 -3.64 -12.19
C LEU A 201 -7.00 -2.19 -11.78
N GLU A 202 -5.98 -1.37 -11.47
CA GLU A 202 -6.15 0.06 -11.19
C GLU A 202 -6.88 0.79 -12.32
N ASN A 203 -6.39 0.60 -13.55
CA ASN A 203 -6.99 1.22 -14.72
C ASN A 203 -8.43 0.74 -14.98
N TYR A 204 -8.69 -0.54 -14.75
CA TYR A 204 -10.04 -1.11 -14.87
C TYR A 204 -10.99 -0.50 -13.83
N LEU A 205 -10.59 -0.51 -12.54
CA LEU A 205 -11.39 0.03 -11.44
C LEU A 205 -11.53 1.55 -11.50
N ALA A 206 -10.53 2.28 -12.01
CA ALA A 206 -10.63 3.70 -12.25
C ALA A 206 -11.76 4.07 -13.23
N ASN A 207 -12.12 3.19 -14.15
CA ASN A 207 -13.18 3.38 -15.13
C ASN A 207 -14.47 2.61 -14.79
N TYR A 208 -14.51 1.95 -13.63
CA TYR A 208 -15.66 1.15 -13.22
C TYR A 208 -16.90 2.02 -13.02
N GLN A 209 -18.07 1.56 -13.51
CA GLN A 209 -19.30 2.37 -13.48
C GLN A 209 -20.11 2.21 -12.19
N GLY A 210 -19.95 1.09 -11.46
CA GLY A 210 -20.59 0.84 -10.17
C GLY A 210 -19.85 1.50 -9.00
N ALA A 211 -20.41 1.35 -7.81
CA ALA A 211 -19.74 1.74 -6.57
C ALA A 211 -18.70 0.70 -6.14
N LEU A 212 -17.67 1.16 -5.44
CA LEU A 212 -16.57 0.33 -4.94
C LEU A 212 -16.38 0.55 -3.43
N ILE A 213 -16.22 -0.54 -2.68
CA ILE A 213 -15.65 -0.51 -1.32
C ILE A 213 -14.41 -1.42 -1.34
N ILE A 214 -13.27 -0.87 -0.98
CA ILE A 214 -11.99 -1.56 -1.07
C ILE A 214 -11.27 -1.50 0.28
N VAL A 215 -10.83 -2.66 0.76
CA VAL A 215 -9.81 -2.78 1.80
C VAL A 215 -8.51 -3.17 1.11
N SER A 216 -7.45 -2.42 1.29
CA SER A 216 -6.12 -2.77 0.80
C SER A 216 -5.03 -2.16 1.67
N HIS A 217 -3.89 -2.85 1.72
CA HIS A 217 -2.65 -2.35 2.31
C HIS A 217 -1.68 -1.79 1.25
N ASP A 218 -2.10 -1.72 -0.01
CA ASP A 218 -1.36 -1.06 -1.10
C ASP A 218 -1.78 0.42 -1.20
N ARG A 219 -0.91 1.32 -0.72
CA ARG A 219 -1.16 2.78 -0.70
C ARG A 219 -1.29 3.36 -2.11
N TYR A 220 -0.48 2.87 -3.06
CA TYR A 220 -0.51 3.30 -4.46
C TYR A 220 -1.85 2.95 -5.13
N PHE A 221 -2.30 1.73 -4.88
CA PHE A 221 -3.59 1.26 -5.37
C PHE A 221 -4.76 2.10 -4.82
N LEU A 222 -4.75 2.37 -3.50
CA LEU A 222 -5.77 3.21 -2.87
C LEU A 222 -5.76 4.64 -3.41
N ASP A 223 -4.58 5.22 -3.65
CA ASP A 223 -4.45 6.57 -4.21
C ASP A 223 -5.02 6.69 -5.63
N LYS A 224 -4.87 5.65 -6.44
CA LYS A 224 -5.35 5.61 -7.83
C LYS A 224 -6.86 5.40 -7.93
N VAL A 225 -7.43 4.59 -7.04
CA VAL A 225 -8.81 4.10 -7.20
C VAL A 225 -9.78 4.85 -6.30
N ALA A 226 -9.40 5.20 -5.06
CA ALA A 226 -10.32 5.76 -4.08
C ALA A 226 -10.51 7.27 -4.22
N THR A 227 -11.74 7.74 -4.02
CA THR A 227 -12.11 9.15 -3.93
C THR A 227 -12.59 9.55 -2.53
N VAL A 228 -12.89 8.56 -1.70
CA VAL A 228 -13.29 8.71 -0.29
C VAL A 228 -12.54 7.68 0.52
N THR A 229 -12.03 8.09 1.68
CA THR A 229 -11.37 7.19 2.64
C THR A 229 -12.15 7.16 3.94
N LEU A 230 -12.49 5.95 4.40
CA LEU A 230 -13.12 5.68 5.70
C LEU A 230 -12.07 5.08 6.64
N ASP A 231 -11.81 5.74 7.76
CA ASP A 231 -10.87 5.28 8.78
C ASP A 231 -11.64 4.60 9.92
N LEU A 232 -11.53 3.27 9.98
CA LEU A 232 -12.17 2.46 11.01
C LEU A 232 -11.29 2.38 12.25
N THR A 233 -11.82 2.91 13.35
CA THR A 233 -11.19 2.85 14.67
C THR A 233 -12.11 2.13 15.66
N PRO A 234 -11.61 1.68 16.82
CA PRO A 234 -12.46 1.09 17.86
C PRO A 234 -13.57 2.04 18.37
N HIS A 235 -13.37 3.35 18.19
CA HIS A 235 -14.28 4.39 18.67
C HIS A 235 -15.31 4.86 17.63
N GLY A 236 -15.16 4.46 16.38
CA GLY A 236 -16.07 4.87 15.31
C GLY A 236 -15.43 4.84 13.92
N LEU A 237 -16.12 5.43 12.97
CA LEU A 237 -15.74 5.53 11.58
C LEU A 237 -15.65 7.00 11.16
N ASP A 238 -14.45 7.45 10.81
CA ASP A 238 -14.22 8.78 10.28
C ASP A 238 -14.23 8.77 8.76
N ARG A 239 -14.92 9.72 8.12
CA ARG A 239 -14.99 9.87 6.68
C ARG A 239 -14.14 11.04 6.21
N TYR A 240 -13.22 10.80 5.28
CA TYR A 240 -12.38 11.79 4.63
C TYR A 240 -12.66 11.81 3.13
N VAL A 241 -12.87 12.98 2.57
CA VAL A 241 -13.04 13.17 1.12
C VAL A 241 -11.65 13.35 0.51
N GLY A 242 -11.32 12.49 -0.42
CA GLY A 242 -10.03 12.44 -1.10
C GLY A 242 -9.45 11.03 -1.16
N ASN A 243 -8.34 10.88 -1.88
CA ASN A 243 -7.56 9.66 -1.96
C ASN A 243 -6.80 9.40 -0.65
N TYR A 244 -6.00 8.32 -0.62
CA TYR A 244 -5.25 7.92 0.58
C TYR A 244 -4.23 8.98 1.03
N SER A 245 -3.49 9.59 0.10
CA SER A 245 -2.51 10.64 0.41
C SER A 245 -3.17 11.88 1.03
N ARG A 246 -4.31 12.31 0.48
CA ARG A 246 -5.09 13.42 1.05
C ARG A 246 -5.64 13.07 2.43
N PHE A 247 -6.12 11.84 2.63
CA PHE A 247 -6.54 11.33 3.93
C PHE A 247 -5.42 11.45 4.97
N MET A 248 -4.19 11.02 4.64
CA MET A 248 -3.04 11.08 5.56
C MET A 248 -2.75 12.52 5.99
N THR A 249 -2.79 13.48 5.07
CA THR A 249 -2.62 14.90 5.36
C THR A 249 -3.71 15.41 6.32
N LEU A 250 -4.98 15.15 5.99
CA LEU A 250 -6.12 15.59 6.81
C LEU A 250 -6.13 14.95 8.20
N LYS A 251 -5.73 13.67 8.29
CA LYS A 251 -5.60 12.96 9.57
C LYS A 251 -4.49 13.55 10.43
N ALA A 252 -3.34 13.87 9.84
CA ALA A 252 -2.24 14.53 10.56
C ALA A 252 -2.66 15.91 11.08
N GLU A 253 -3.32 16.73 10.25
CA GLU A 253 -3.84 18.04 10.66
C GLU A 253 -4.86 17.91 11.82
N LYS A 254 -5.78 16.93 11.74
CA LYS A 254 -6.76 16.63 12.78
C LYS A 254 -6.09 16.27 14.10
N LEU A 255 -5.09 15.37 14.07
CA LEU A 255 -4.35 14.94 15.25
C LEU A 255 -3.62 16.12 15.92
N VAL A 256 -2.95 16.97 15.15
CA VAL A 256 -2.27 18.18 15.68
C VAL A 256 -3.29 19.13 16.32
N ALA A 257 -4.48 19.30 15.73
CA ALA A 257 -5.53 20.13 16.28
C ALA A 257 -6.10 19.56 17.59
N GLU A 258 -6.34 18.25 17.64
CA GLU A 258 -6.80 17.54 18.84
C GLU A 258 -5.76 17.61 19.98
N GLU A 259 -4.48 17.44 19.67
CA GLU A 259 -3.39 17.55 20.65
C GLU A 259 -3.30 18.98 21.24
N LYS A 260 -3.39 20.00 20.40
CA LYS A 260 -3.46 21.40 20.87
C LYS A 260 -4.67 21.66 21.76
N GLN A 261 -5.83 21.07 21.44
CA GLN A 261 -7.03 21.23 22.26
C GLN A 261 -6.89 20.50 23.60
N PHE A 262 -6.36 19.29 23.60
CA PHE A 262 -6.07 18.51 24.80
C PHE A 262 -5.10 19.26 25.71
N ASP A 263 -3.97 19.75 25.20
CA ASP A 263 -2.97 20.50 25.96
C ASP A 263 -3.56 21.80 26.56
N LYS A 264 -4.38 22.50 25.78
CA LYS A 264 -5.08 23.69 26.27
C LYS A 264 -6.02 23.34 27.41
N GLN A 265 -6.81 22.27 27.30
CA GLN A 265 -7.72 21.82 28.35
C GLN A 265 -6.93 21.36 29.60
N GLN A 266 -5.83 20.61 29.43
CA GLN A 266 -4.98 20.16 30.54
C GLN A 266 -4.38 21.35 31.31
N LYS A 267 -3.91 22.38 30.59
CA LYS A 267 -3.42 23.62 31.21
C LYS A 267 -4.51 24.37 31.96
N GLU A 268 -5.74 24.37 31.47
CA GLU A 268 -6.90 24.98 32.15
C GLU A 268 -7.28 24.20 33.41
N ILE A 269 -7.36 22.85 33.31
CA ILE A 269 -7.65 21.96 34.42
C ILE A 269 -6.60 22.16 35.52
N ALA A 270 -5.31 22.12 35.18
CA ALA A 270 -4.22 22.31 36.13
C ALA A 270 -4.28 23.67 36.86
N LYS A 271 -4.63 24.75 36.14
CA LYS A 271 -4.80 26.10 36.77
C LYS A 271 -5.99 26.10 37.73
N LEU A 272 -7.09 25.46 37.39
CA LEU A 272 -8.28 25.36 38.25
C LEU A 272 -7.99 24.48 39.49
N GLU A 273 -7.30 23.37 39.33
CA GLU A 273 -6.89 22.48 40.43
C GLU A 273 -5.94 23.20 41.40
N ASP A 274 -4.91 23.88 40.89
CA ASP A 274 -3.96 24.66 41.72
C ASP A 274 -4.69 25.78 42.49
N PHE A 275 -5.63 26.48 41.81
CA PHE A 275 -6.44 27.52 42.47
C PHE A 275 -7.30 26.91 43.60
N VAL A 276 -7.96 25.78 43.36
CA VAL A 276 -8.79 25.09 44.37
C VAL A 276 -7.92 24.64 45.54
N GLN A 277 -6.77 24.02 45.26
CA GLN A 277 -5.83 23.52 46.30
C GLN A 277 -5.31 24.64 47.21
N LYS A 278 -4.91 25.80 46.64
CA LYS A 278 -4.36 26.93 47.37
C LYS A 278 -5.38 27.71 48.17
N ASN A 279 -6.68 27.68 47.78
CA ASN A 279 -7.73 28.54 48.31
C ASN A 279 -8.83 27.84 49.11
N ILE A 280 -8.86 26.49 49.13
CA ILE A 280 -9.92 25.74 49.82
C ILE A 280 -9.87 25.89 51.35
N VAL A 281 -8.71 26.11 51.92
CA VAL A 281 -8.49 26.20 53.39
C VAL A 281 -8.70 27.58 53.93
N ARG A 282 -8.70 28.63 53.10
CA ARG A 282 -8.84 30.05 53.54
C ARG A 282 -10.31 30.47 53.59
N ALA A 283 -10.84 30.83 54.76
CA ALA A 283 -12.23 31.19 54.97
C ALA A 283 -12.77 32.27 54.00
N SER A 284 -11.94 33.25 53.61
CA SER A 284 -12.34 34.35 52.71
C SER A 284 -12.47 33.92 51.22
N THR A 285 -11.83 32.82 50.82
CA THR A 285 -11.79 32.37 49.40
C THR A 285 -12.49 31.04 49.18
N THR A 286 -12.98 30.37 50.23
CA THR A 286 -13.63 29.04 50.17
C THR A 286 -14.81 29.00 49.19
N LYS A 287 -15.70 30.01 49.16
CA LYS A 287 -16.84 30.06 48.20
C LYS A 287 -16.37 30.10 46.75
N ARG A 288 -15.28 30.82 46.43
CA ARG A 288 -14.69 30.87 45.07
C ARG A 288 -14.03 29.55 44.71
N ALA A 289 -13.33 28.92 45.64
CA ALA A 289 -12.72 27.60 45.46
C ALA A 289 -13.78 26.53 45.20
N GLN A 290 -14.91 26.53 45.93
CA GLN A 290 -16.04 25.64 45.70
C GLN A 290 -16.69 25.85 44.32
N ALA A 291 -16.84 27.10 43.88
CA ALA A 291 -17.37 27.41 42.53
C ALA A 291 -16.45 26.85 41.44
N ARG A 292 -15.10 27.01 41.59
CA ARG A 292 -14.12 26.46 40.65
C ARG A 292 -14.06 24.93 40.69
N ARG A 293 -14.25 24.31 41.85
CA ARG A 293 -14.37 22.86 41.98
C ARG A 293 -15.61 22.33 41.23
N LYS A 294 -16.77 22.98 41.35
CA LYS A 294 -17.95 22.62 40.59
C LYS A 294 -17.77 22.84 39.08
N GLN A 295 -16.93 23.79 38.68
CA GLN A 295 -16.55 23.97 37.27
C GLN A 295 -15.72 22.80 36.79
N LEU A 296 -14.69 22.36 37.57
CA LEU A 296 -13.88 21.17 37.28
C LEU A 296 -14.72 19.88 37.15
N GLU A 297 -15.71 19.71 38.04
CA GLU A 297 -16.62 18.55 38.02
C GLU A 297 -17.53 18.50 36.76
N LYS A 298 -17.74 19.65 36.12
CA LYS A 298 -18.56 19.79 34.90
C LYS A 298 -17.74 19.71 33.59
N ILE A 299 -16.40 19.77 33.67
CA ILE A 299 -15.56 19.70 32.49
C ILE A 299 -15.54 18.25 32.01
N GLU A 300 -16.06 17.99 30.83
CA GLU A 300 -15.85 16.74 30.12
C GLU A 300 -14.37 16.68 29.72
N ARG A 301 -13.64 15.75 30.33
CA ARG A 301 -12.22 15.58 30.05
C ARG A 301 -12.05 14.96 28.67
N LEU A 302 -11.29 15.63 27.82
CA LEU A 302 -10.87 15.05 26.55
C LEU A 302 -9.92 13.89 26.83
N ASP A 303 -10.11 12.80 26.13
CA ASP A 303 -9.14 11.72 26.12
C ASP A 303 -7.86 12.19 25.40
N LYS A 304 -6.72 11.70 25.84
CA LYS A 304 -5.45 12.01 25.17
C LYS A 304 -5.53 11.47 23.73
N PRO A 305 -5.34 12.33 22.71
CA PRO A 305 -5.32 11.88 21.34
C PRO A 305 -4.37 10.70 21.16
N THR A 306 -4.83 9.67 20.48
CA THR A 306 -4.08 8.43 20.30
C THR A 306 -2.97 8.56 19.23
N SER A 307 -2.38 9.75 19.07
CA SER A 307 -1.15 9.95 18.31
C SER A 307 0.04 9.21 18.90
N ALA A 308 -0.05 8.87 20.18
CA ALA A 308 0.93 8.05 20.87
C ALA A 308 0.53 6.58 20.88
N ARG A 309 0.14 5.96 19.76
CA ARG A 309 0.54 4.58 19.59
C ARG A 309 2.06 4.63 19.73
N LYS A 310 2.58 3.83 20.67
CA LYS A 310 4.02 3.61 20.77
C LYS A 310 4.50 3.36 19.36
N SER A 311 5.14 4.37 18.74
CA SER A 311 5.72 4.18 17.43
C SER A 311 6.68 3.01 17.62
N ALA A 312 6.47 1.93 16.91
CA ALA A 312 7.45 0.87 16.88
C ALA A 312 8.75 1.53 16.45
N HIS A 313 9.82 1.35 17.20
CA HIS A 313 11.15 1.80 16.82
C HIS A 313 11.95 0.58 16.39
N MET A 314 11.56 0.00 15.25
CA MET A 314 12.37 -1.04 14.64
C MET A 314 13.73 -0.42 14.28
N THR A 315 14.80 -1.13 14.58
CA THR A 315 16.16 -0.72 14.19
C THR A 315 16.94 -1.95 13.74
N PHE A 316 17.63 -1.82 12.61
CA PHE A 316 18.61 -2.78 12.14
C PHE A 316 19.99 -2.15 12.23
N GLN A 317 20.98 -2.89 12.68
CA GLN A 317 22.35 -2.40 12.84
C GLN A 317 23.31 -3.52 12.41
N ALA A 318 24.41 -3.16 11.79
CA ALA A 318 25.45 -4.10 11.42
C ALA A 318 26.59 -4.08 12.46
N ASP A 319 26.98 -5.24 12.98
CA ASP A 319 28.11 -5.34 13.93
C ASP A 319 29.43 -4.98 13.27
N LYS A 320 29.59 -5.33 11.98
CA LYS A 320 30.81 -5.10 11.21
C LYS A 320 30.46 -4.64 9.80
N PRO A 321 31.18 -3.67 9.25
CA PRO A 321 30.98 -3.29 7.85
C PRO A 321 31.47 -4.38 6.90
N SER A 322 30.73 -4.62 5.81
CA SER A 322 31.17 -5.44 4.69
C SER A 322 32.28 -4.78 3.86
N GLY A 323 32.95 -5.55 3.00
CA GLY A 323 33.80 -4.99 1.95
C GLY A 323 33.02 -4.15 0.94
N ASN A 324 33.72 -3.43 0.05
CA ASN A 324 33.07 -2.58 -0.97
C ASN A 324 32.24 -3.39 -1.97
N VAL A 325 32.69 -4.59 -2.36
CA VAL A 325 31.90 -5.56 -3.13
C VAL A 325 31.29 -6.52 -2.12
N VAL A 326 29.97 -6.64 -2.11
CA VAL A 326 29.23 -7.53 -1.22
C VAL A 326 28.99 -8.87 -1.90
N LEU A 327 28.58 -8.83 -3.17
CA LEU A 327 28.23 -10.03 -3.91
C LEU A 327 28.30 -9.76 -5.41
N THR A 328 28.76 -10.76 -6.17
CA THR A 328 28.75 -10.75 -7.65
C THR A 328 28.17 -12.06 -8.17
N VAL A 329 27.26 -11.97 -9.13
CA VAL A 329 26.71 -13.09 -9.90
C VAL A 329 26.90 -12.79 -11.38
N GLU A 330 27.58 -13.71 -12.10
CA GLU A 330 27.89 -13.52 -13.50
C GLU A 330 27.28 -14.62 -14.35
N LYS A 331 26.47 -14.22 -15.36
CA LYS A 331 25.88 -15.11 -16.38
C LYS A 331 25.23 -16.37 -15.78
N ALA A 332 24.56 -16.19 -14.65
CA ALA A 332 23.94 -17.31 -13.96
C ALA A 332 22.58 -17.68 -14.58
N ALA A 333 22.20 -18.96 -14.42
CA ALA A 333 20.88 -19.47 -14.75
C ALA A 333 20.20 -19.95 -13.47
N ILE A 334 18.96 -19.46 -13.24
CA ILE A 334 18.13 -19.88 -12.11
C ILE A 334 17.00 -20.80 -12.57
N GLY A 335 16.62 -21.74 -11.70
CA GLY A 335 15.52 -22.67 -11.98
C GLY A 335 15.54 -23.90 -11.09
N TYR A 336 14.74 -24.91 -11.46
CA TYR A 336 14.60 -26.16 -10.71
C TYR A 336 14.74 -27.36 -11.66
N ASN A 337 15.41 -28.42 -11.22
CA ASN A 337 15.50 -29.71 -11.95
C ASN A 337 15.83 -29.56 -13.44
N GLN A 338 16.80 -28.72 -13.79
CA GLN A 338 17.22 -28.36 -15.16
C GLN A 338 16.19 -27.51 -15.95
N HIS A 339 15.05 -27.16 -15.39
CA HIS A 339 14.15 -26.20 -15.99
C HIS A 339 14.64 -24.78 -15.67
N VAL A 340 15.16 -24.08 -16.67
CA VAL A 340 15.64 -22.70 -16.55
C VAL A 340 14.46 -21.75 -16.54
N LEU A 341 14.37 -20.92 -15.52
CA LEU A 341 13.35 -19.87 -15.39
C LEU A 341 13.82 -18.55 -16.01
N SER A 342 15.09 -18.20 -15.81
CA SER A 342 15.71 -17.00 -16.39
C SER A 342 17.22 -17.19 -16.57
N GLU A 343 17.76 -16.72 -17.70
CA GLU A 343 19.19 -16.72 -18.08
C GLU A 343 19.42 -15.66 -19.17
N PRO A 344 20.52 -14.86 -19.16
CA PRO A 344 21.57 -14.79 -18.13
C PRO A 344 21.22 -13.80 -17.02
N ILE A 345 21.52 -14.17 -15.77
CA ILE A 345 21.42 -13.28 -14.62
C ILE A 345 22.79 -12.68 -14.32
N ASN A 346 22.84 -11.36 -14.25
CA ASN A 346 24.01 -10.61 -13.83
C ASN A 346 23.60 -9.67 -12.69
N LEU A 347 24.36 -9.70 -11.59
CA LEU A 347 24.07 -8.89 -10.41
C LEU A 347 25.37 -8.54 -9.70
N ASP A 348 25.65 -7.23 -9.57
CA ASP A 348 26.76 -6.69 -8.79
C ASP A 348 26.20 -5.84 -7.66
N VAL A 349 26.46 -6.28 -6.43
CA VAL A 349 26.00 -5.62 -5.20
C VAL A 349 27.18 -4.99 -4.50
N HIS A 350 27.09 -3.69 -4.29
CA HIS A 350 28.10 -2.92 -3.55
C HIS A 350 27.60 -2.56 -2.16
N LYS A 351 28.52 -2.20 -1.30
CA LYS A 351 28.22 -1.73 0.05
C LYS A 351 27.25 -0.54 0.01
N LEU A 352 26.24 -0.57 0.88
CA LEU A 352 25.15 0.42 0.99
C LEU A 352 24.19 0.47 -0.22
N ASP A 353 24.28 -0.47 -1.15
CA ASP A 353 23.26 -0.62 -2.16
C ASP A 353 21.95 -1.13 -1.53
N ALA A 354 20.83 -0.61 -2.00
CA ALA A 354 19.50 -1.16 -1.77
C ALA A 354 18.91 -1.58 -3.12
N ILE A 355 18.95 -2.89 -3.42
CA ILE A 355 18.55 -3.43 -4.72
C ILE A 355 17.19 -4.12 -4.60
N ALA A 356 16.19 -3.58 -5.31
CA ALA A 356 14.89 -4.21 -5.46
C ALA A 356 14.88 -5.17 -6.65
N ILE A 357 14.41 -6.39 -6.46
CA ILE A 357 14.19 -7.36 -7.52
C ILE A 357 12.72 -7.32 -7.95
N VAL A 358 12.47 -7.03 -9.23
CA VAL A 358 11.13 -6.96 -9.81
C VAL A 358 10.99 -7.91 -11.00
N GLY A 359 9.75 -8.25 -11.35
CA GLY A 359 9.45 -9.13 -12.49
C GLY A 359 8.12 -9.88 -12.28
N PRO A 360 7.61 -10.58 -13.31
CA PRO A 360 6.37 -11.34 -13.24
C PRO A 360 6.38 -12.42 -12.15
N ASN A 361 5.20 -12.85 -11.72
CA ASN A 361 5.08 -13.98 -10.80
C ASN A 361 5.52 -15.28 -11.49
N GLY A 362 6.26 -16.10 -10.75
CA GLY A 362 6.78 -17.39 -11.29
C GLY A 362 8.10 -17.29 -12.06
N ILE A 363 8.62 -16.09 -12.37
CA ILE A 363 9.88 -15.89 -13.11
C ILE A 363 11.14 -16.32 -12.35
N GLY A 364 11.02 -16.59 -11.04
CA GLY A 364 12.15 -17.05 -10.23
C GLY A 364 12.76 -16.01 -9.29
N LYS A 365 12.06 -14.93 -8.92
CA LYS A 365 12.55 -13.92 -7.97
C LYS A 365 13.03 -14.53 -6.65
N SER A 366 12.17 -15.30 -5.97
CA SER A 366 12.52 -16.03 -4.74
C SER A 366 13.56 -17.12 -4.98
N THR A 367 13.59 -17.72 -6.19
CA THR A 367 14.62 -18.69 -6.57
C THR A 367 15.98 -18.02 -6.65
N LEU A 368 16.08 -16.81 -7.24
CA LEU A 368 17.31 -16.03 -7.26
C LEU A 368 17.79 -15.72 -5.83
N ILE A 369 16.91 -15.22 -4.97
CA ILE A 369 17.24 -14.97 -3.55
C ILE A 369 17.79 -16.25 -2.89
N LYS A 370 17.07 -17.38 -3.01
CA LYS A 370 17.51 -18.66 -2.43
C LYS A 370 18.82 -19.17 -3.02
N SER A 371 19.10 -18.90 -4.29
CA SER A 371 20.38 -19.23 -4.90
C SER A 371 21.50 -18.31 -4.41
N VAL A 372 21.21 -17.03 -4.24
CA VAL A 372 22.15 -16.04 -3.68
C VAL A 372 22.55 -16.39 -2.25
N ILE A 373 21.63 -16.85 -1.40
CA ILE A 373 21.95 -17.26 -0.02
C ILE A 373 22.47 -18.71 0.10
N GLY A 374 22.61 -19.42 -1.04
CA GLY A 374 23.16 -20.77 -1.08
C GLY A 374 22.21 -21.91 -0.70
N GLN A 375 20.89 -21.63 -0.54
CA GLN A 375 19.90 -22.68 -0.26
C GLN A 375 19.59 -23.54 -1.49
N ILE A 376 19.66 -22.96 -2.69
CA ILE A 376 19.42 -23.64 -3.96
C ILE A 376 20.63 -23.35 -4.86
N PRO A 377 21.24 -24.37 -5.51
CA PRO A 377 22.32 -24.11 -6.43
C PRO A 377 21.84 -23.44 -7.72
N PHE A 378 22.65 -22.57 -8.30
CA PHE A 378 22.43 -22.10 -9.67
C PHE A 378 22.51 -23.27 -10.66
N ILE A 379 21.69 -23.25 -11.71
CA ILE A 379 21.80 -24.24 -12.81
C ILE A 379 23.12 -24.02 -13.58
N LYS A 380 23.49 -22.75 -13.79
CA LYS A 380 24.77 -22.31 -14.34
C LYS A 380 25.26 -21.09 -13.57
N GLY A 381 26.55 -20.86 -13.58
CA GLY A 381 27.17 -19.76 -12.86
C GLY A 381 27.33 -20.04 -11.37
N GLU A 382 27.86 -19.05 -10.67
CA GLU A 382 28.12 -19.12 -9.22
C GLU A 382 27.98 -17.72 -8.61
N VAL A 383 27.75 -17.70 -7.31
CA VAL A 383 27.80 -16.48 -6.51
C VAL A 383 29.19 -16.33 -5.89
N LYS A 384 29.73 -15.11 -5.93
CA LYS A 384 30.98 -14.75 -5.26
C LYS A 384 30.69 -13.71 -4.21
N TYR A 385 30.96 -14.04 -2.94
CA TYR A 385 30.78 -13.12 -1.84
C TYR A 385 32.03 -12.28 -1.60
N GLY A 386 31.85 -11.05 -1.24
CA GLY A 386 32.91 -10.16 -0.80
C GLY A 386 33.44 -10.50 0.60
N ALA A 387 34.39 -9.68 1.08
CA ALA A 387 34.97 -9.86 2.41
C ALA A 387 33.99 -9.44 3.51
N ASN A 388 33.97 -10.20 4.61
CA ASN A 388 33.17 -9.91 5.82
C ASN A 388 31.65 -9.77 5.56
N VAL A 389 31.09 -10.52 4.63
CA VAL A 389 29.65 -10.52 4.35
C VAL A 389 28.94 -11.46 5.32
N GLU A 390 28.03 -10.92 6.12
CA GLU A 390 27.17 -11.65 7.05
C GLU A 390 25.72 -11.46 6.56
N ILE A 391 25.06 -12.57 6.15
CA ILE A 391 23.75 -12.53 5.49
C ILE A 391 22.65 -12.79 6.50
N GLY A 392 21.72 -11.84 6.63
CA GLY A 392 20.43 -12.04 7.30
C GLY A 392 19.33 -12.28 6.27
N TYR A 393 18.55 -13.34 6.44
CA TYR A 393 17.51 -13.72 5.48
C TYR A 393 16.12 -13.72 6.11
N TYR A 394 15.21 -13.00 5.45
CA TYR A 394 13.78 -13.02 5.76
C TYR A 394 13.04 -13.87 4.73
N ASP A 395 12.45 -15.01 5.18
CA ASP A 395 11.72 -15.95 4.33
C ASP A 395 10.23 -15.62 4.30
N GLN A 396 9.66 -15.54 3.12
CA GLN A 396 8.22 -15.34 2.88
C GLN A 396 7.35 -16.40 3.56
N THR A 397 7.81 -17.65 3.62
CA THR A 397 7.01 -18.78 4.12
C THR A 397 6.91 -18.85 5.64
N GLN A 398 7.69 -18.03 6.38
CA GLN A 398 7.72 -18.00 7.85
C GLN A 398 7.95 -19.41 8.48
N SER A 399 8.60 -20.31 7.73
CA SER A 399 8.77 -21.72 8.07
C SER A 399 9.71 -21.99 9.25
N HIS A 400 10.47 -20.97 9.66
CA HIS A 400 11.48 -21.07 10.72
C HIS A 400 10.96 -20.85 12.13
N LEU A 401 9.66 -20.57 12.30
CA LEU A 401 9.05 -20.35 13.61
C LEU A 401 8.55 -21.66 14.24
N THR A 402 8.93 -21.90 15.49
CA THR A 402 8.48 -23.07 16.28
C THR A 402 7.11 -22.83 16.88
N SER A 403 6.08 -23.46 16.32
CA SER A 403 4.68 -23.24 16.67
C SER A 403 4.35 -23.47 18.16
N SER A 404 5.10 -24.31 18.87
CA SER A 404 4.88 -24.63 20.30
C SER A 404 5.44 -23.57 21.26
N ASN A 405 6.38 -22.75 20.80
CA ASN A 405 7.02 -21.73 21.64
C ASN A 405 6.09 -20.55 21.89
N THR A 406 6.30 -19.84 22.98
CA THR A 406 5.78 -18.48 23.15
C THR A 406 6.61 -17.49 22.33
N VAL A 407 6.06 -16.29 22.07
CA VAL A 407 6.78 -15.21 21.38
C VAL A 407 8.11 -14.90 22.06
N LEU A 408 8.14 -14.89 23.40
CA LEU A 408 9.35 -14.66 24.16
C LEU A 408 10.36 -15.79 24.00
N GLU A 409 9.93 -17.03 24.14
CA GLU A 409 10.78 -18.22 24.04
C GLU A 409 11.38 -18.37 22.65
N GLU A 410 10.61 -18.09 21.60
CA GLU A 410 11.04 -18.18 20.22
C GLU A 410 12.23 -17.24 19.93
N LEU A 411 12.20 -16.03 20.47
CA LEU A 411 13.29 -15.09 20.29
C LEU A 411 14.46 -15.43 21.24
N TRP A 412 14.16 -15.75 22.49
CA TRP A 412 15.20 -15.99 23.49
C TRP A 412 15.99 -17.28 23.28
N GLN A 413 15.38 -18.29 22.65
CA GLN A 413 16.06 -19.54 22.33
C GLN A 413 17.31 -19.34 21.46
N ASP A 414 17.24 -18.44 20.49
CA ASP A 414 18.36 -18.15 19.57
C ASP A 414 19.37 -17.18 20.20
N PHE A 415 18.94 -16.35 21.13
CA PHE A 415 19.74 -15.32 21.80
C PHE A 415 19.83 -15.58 23.32
N SER A 416 20.13 -16.80 23.72
CA SER A 416 20.11 -17.28 25.11
C SER A 416 21.05 -16.51 26.06
N THR A 417 22.08 -15.85 25.54
CA THR A 417 23.02 -15.02 26.31
C THR A 417 22.49 -13.60 26.59
N THR A 418 21.44 -13.18 25.89
CA THR A 418 20.84 -11.85 26.05
C THR A 418 19.90 -11.83 27.25
N PRO A 419 19.96 -10.82 28.11
CA PRO A 419 19.03 -10.66 29.23
C PRO A 419 17.57 -10.60 28.77
N GLU A 420 16.66 -11.21 29.53
CA GLU A 420 15.21 -11.23 29.22
C GLU A 420 14.64 -9.82 29.01
N VAL A 421 15.13 -8.84 29.78
CA VAL A 421 14.67 -7.44 29.68
C VAL A 421 14.96 -6.88 28.28
N ASP A 422 16.12 -7.18 27.68
CA ASP A 422 16.51 -6.70 26.38
C ASP A 422 15.70 -7.40 25.26
N ILE A 423 15.43 -8.71 25.42
CA ILE A 423 14.53 -9.45 24.54
C ILE A 423 13.12 -8.81 24.57
N ARG A 424 12.59 -8.51 25.76
CA ARG A 424 11.27 -7.85 25.90
C ARG A 424 11.25 -6.43 25.32
N ASN A 425 12.34 -5.68 25.49
CA ASN A 425 12.47 -4.35 24.90
C ASN A 425 12.47 -4.44 23.37
N ARG A 426 13.21 -5.40 22.80
CA ARG A 426 13.22 -5.64 21.36
C ARG A 426 11.84 -6.03 20.85
N LEU A 427 11.17 -7.01 21.49
CA LEU A 427 9.80 -7.38 21.17
C LEU A 427 8.83 -6.19 21.27
N GLY A 428 9.01 -5.34 22.28
CA GLY A 428 8.24 -4.10 22.43
C GLY A 428 8.41 -3.13 21.28
N ALA A 429 9.64 -3.02 20.71
CA ALA A 429 9.94 -2.24 19.52
C ALA A 429 9.21 -2.76 18.27
N PHE A 430 8.89 -4.06 18.23
CA PHE A 430 8.11 -4.70 17.17
C PHE A 430 6.61 -4.89 17.55
N LEU A 431 6.10 -4.07 18.48
CA LEU A 431 4.70 -4.02 18.91
C LEU A 431 4.19 -5.26 19.67
N PHE A 432 5.07 -6.07 20.26
CA PHE A 432 4.67 -7.09 21.20
C PHE A 432 4.77 -6.54 22.63
N SER A 433 3.66 -6.34 23.31
CA SER A 433 3.66 -5.72 24.64
C SER A 433 2.81 -6.50 25.66
N GLY A 434 3.13 -6.38 26.94
CA GLY A 434 2.36 -6.97 28.02
C GLY A 434 2.22 -8.49 27.89
N ASP A 435 1.00 -8.98 27.73
CA ASP A 435 0.71 -10.41 27.62
C ASP A 435 0.92 -10.99 26.21
N ASP A 436 1.16 -10.15 25.20
CA ASP A 436 1.42 -10.64 23.84
C ASP A 436 2.67 -11.52 23.77
N VAL A 437 3.69 -11.21 24.58
CA VAL A 437 4.94 -11.98 24.64
C VAL A 437 4.75 -13.41 25.15
N LYS A 438 3.63 -13.69 25.83
CA LYS A 438 3.26 -15.01 26.36
C LYS A 438 2.40 -15.83 25.40
N LYS A 439 1.90 -15.21 24.32
CA LYS A 439 1.09 -15.92 23.33
C LYS A 439 1.93 -16.99 22.64
N SER A 440 1.33 -18.14 22.35
CA SER A 440 1.97 -19.15 21.51
C SER A 440 2.08 -18.66 20.07
N VAL A 441 3.22 -18.96 19.43
CA VAL A 441 3.47 -18.65 18.03
C VAL A 441 2.38 -19.22 17.10
N ALA A 442 1.79 -20.36 17.47
CA ALA A 442 0.67 -20.95 16.72
C ALA A 442 -0.58 -20.05 16.67
N MET A 443 -0.80 -19.22 17.70
CA MET A 443 -1.96 -18.33 17.81
C MET A 443 -1.76 -16.98 17.13
N LEU A 444 -0.56 -16.70 16.63
CA LEU A 444 -0.24 -15.43 16.00
C LEU A 444 -0.86 -15.35 14.59
N SER A 445 -1.39 -14.17 14.27
CA SER A 445 -1.76 -13.80 12.90
C SER A 445 -0.53 -13.76 11.98
N GLY A 446 -0.74 -13.80 10.65
CA GLY A 446 0.36 -13.69 9.69
C GLY A 446 1.21 -12.43 9.88
N GLY A 447 0.58 -11.28 10.17
CA GLY A 447 1.30 -10.03 10.44
C GLY A 447 2.08 -10.05 11.76
N GLU A 448 1.56 -10.69 12.82
CA GLU A 448 2.31 -10.87 14.07
C GLU A 448 3.53 -11.78 13.87
N LYS A 449 3.38 -12.88 13.13
CA LYS A 449 4.51 -13.74 12.76
C LYS A 449 5.57 -13.01 11.96
N ALA A 450 5.16 -12.18 10.99
CA ALA A 450 6.07 -11.34 10.21
C ALA A 450 6.88 -10.40 11.12
N ARG A 451 6.22 -9.70 12.06
CA ARG A 451 6.90 -8.84 13.02
C ARG A 451 7.86 -9.59 13.95
N LEU A 452 7.49 -10.83 14.36
CA LEU A 452 8.37 -11.67 15.19
C LEU A 452 9.66 -12.06 14.42
N LEU A 453 9.54 -12.46 13.16
CA LEU A 453 10.69 -12.76 12.30
C LEU A 453 11.58 -11.53 12.06
N LEU A 454 10.99 -10.36 11.84
CA LEU A 454 11.74 -9.10 11.72
C LEU A 454 12.46 -8.75 13.03
N ALA A 455 11.82 -8.99 14.19
CA ALA A 455 12.47 -8.81 15.48
C ALA A 455 13.68 -9.74 15.65
N LYS A 456 13.56 -11.00 15.24
CA LYS A 456 14.65 -11.99 15.24
C LYS A 456 15.79 -11.55 14.34
N LEU A 457 15.49 -11.18 13.09
CA LEU A 457 16.46 -10.69 12.13
C LEU A 457 17.20 -9.43 12.63
N SER A 458 16.50 -8.53 13.31
CA SER A 458 17.09 -7.30 13.85
C SER A 458 18.09 -7.54 14.99
N MET A 459 18.11 -8.73 15.59
CA MET A 459 19.07 -9.10 16.66
C MET A 459 20.29 -9.84 16.13
N GLU A 460 20.26 -10.29 14.87
CA GLU A 460 21.40 -10.97 14.25
C GLU A 460 22.53 -9.98 13.87
N ASN A 461 22.23 -8.69 13.75
CA ASN A 461 23.17 -7.61 13.42
C ASN A 461 23.97 -7.85 12.12
N ASN A 462 23.35 -8.49 11.14
CA ASN A 462 23.94 -8.79 9.85
C ASN A 462 24.16 -7.52 9.01
N ASN A 463 25.19 -7.48 8.16
CA ASN A 463 25.51 -6.33 7.32
C ASN A 463 24.96 -6.43 5.89
N PHE A 464 24.38 -7.57 5.52
CA PHE A 464 23.68 -7.78 4.26
C PHE A 464 22.33 -8.44 4.53
N LEU A 465 21.24 -7.68 4.34
CA LEU A 465 19.89 -8.20 4.52
C LEU A 465 19.29 -8.59 3.18
N VAL A 466 18.78 -9.81 3.12
CA VAL A 466 18.09 -10.40 1.96
C VAL A 466 16.65 -10.66 2.36
N LEU A 467 15.69 -9.93 1.75
CA LEU A 467 14.29 -9.92 2.18
C LEU A 467 13.38 -10.41 1.05
N ASP A 468 12.63 -11.49 1.30
CA ASP A 468 11.66 -12.02 0.33
C ASP A 468 10.23 -11.64 0.75
N GLU A 469 9.66 -10.61 0.10
CA GLU A 469 8.34 -10.05 0.36
C GLU A 469 8.11 -9.63 1.83
N PRO A 470 8.94 -8.76 2.43
CA PRO A 470 8.87 -8.42 3.85
C PRO A 470 7.63 -7.59 4.22
N THR A 471 6.96 -6.99 3.24
CA THR A 471 5.76 -6.17 3.43
C THR A 471 4.46 -6.97 3.43
N ASN A 472 4.50 -8.26 3.05
CA ASN A 472 3.33 -9.12 3.03
C ASN A 472 2.78 -9.33 4.44
N HIS A 473 1.45 -9.28 4.57
CA HIS A 473 0.70 -9.39 5.83
C HIS A 473 0.91 -8.27 6.84
N LEU A 474 1.78 -7.29 6.57
CA LEU A 474 1.93 -6.11 7.42
C LEU A 474 0.83 -5.08 7.11
N ASP A 475 0.28 -4.48 8.16
CA ASP A 475 -0.57 -3.30 8.00
C ASP A 475 0.27 -2.07 7.61
N ILE A 476 -0.42 -1.02 7.16
CA ILE A 476 0.24 0.19 6.66
C ILE A 476 1.16 0.81 7.70
N ASP A 477 0.74 0.84 8.98
CA ASP A 477 1.55 1.40 10.08
C ASP A 477 2.84 0.58 10.30
N SER A 478 2.73 -0.77 10.28
CA SER A 478 3.90 -1.65 10.40
C SER A 478 4.85 -1.57 9.20
N LYS A 479 4.31 -1.39 7.99
CA LYS A 479 5.10 -1.15 6.77
C LYS A 479 5.92 0.12 6.89
N GLU A 480 5.30 1.23 7.33
CA GLU A 480 5.98 2.52 7.50
C GLU A 480 7.14 2.45 8.52
N VAL A 481 6.92 1.73 9.62
CA VAL A 481 7.97 1.52 10.62
C VAL A 481 9.12 0.68 10.06
N LEU A 482 8.81 -0.38 9.30
CA LEU A 482 9.82 -1.19 8.62
C LEU A 482 10.60 -0.38 7.58
N GLU A 483 9.92 0.43 6.77
CA GLU A 483 10.54 1.34 5.80
C GLU A 483 11.55 2.27 6.47
N ASN A 484 11.14 2.96 7.53
CA ASN A 484 12.01 3.86 8.28
C ASN A 484 13.24 3.12 8.86
N ALA A 485 13.02 1.94 9.42
CA ALA A 485 14.11 1.12 9.99
C ALA A 485 15.12 0.65 8.94
N LEU A 486 14.66 0.38 7.71
CA LEU A 486 15.54 -0.04 6.61
C LEU A 486 16.23 1.13 5.91
N ILE A 487 15.63 2.34 5.93
CA ILE A 487 16.30 3.57 5.49
C ILE A 487 17.47 3.91 6.40
N ASP A 488 17.29 3.76 7.71
CA ASP A 488 18.31 4.05 8.72
C ASP A 488 19.38 2.94 8.84
N PHE A 489 19.20 1.82 8.12
CA PHE A 489 20.12 0.69 8.16
C PHE A 489 21.45 1.01 7.45
N ASP A 490 22.57 0.81 8.15
CA ASP A 490 23.93 1.09 7.67
C ASP A 490 24.59 -0.06 6.89
N GLY A 491 23.78 -1.07 6.48
CA GLY A 491 24.21 -2.22 5.68
C GLY A 491 23.72 -2.18 4.23
N THR A 492 23.75 -3.32 3.59
CA THR A 492 23.33 -3.52 2.20
C THR A 492 22.04 -4.31 2.14
N LEU A 493 21.15 -3.95 1.22
CA LEU A 493 19.82 -4.56 1.05
C LEU A 493 19.68 -5.21 -0.32
N LEU A 494 19.14 -6.43 -0.35
CA LEU A 494 18.62 -7.08 -1.55
C LEU A 494 17.22 -7.59 -1.23
N PHE A 495 16.20 -7.13 -1.96
CA PHE A 495 14.84 -7.48 -1.59
C PHE A 495 13.92 -7.69 -2.79
N VAL A 496 12.96 -8.58 -2.62
CA VAL A 496 11.80 -8.75 -3.50
C VAL A 496 10.61 -8.09 -2.83
N SER A 497 9.89 -7.26 -3.54
CA SER A 497 8.60 -6.74 -3.08
C SER A 497 7.67 -6.43 -4.25
N HIS A 498 6.37 -6.58 -4.02
CA HIS A 498 5.31 -6.08 -4.89
C HIS A 498 4.74 -4.74 -4.42
N ASP A 499 5.20 -4.26 -3.27
CA ASP A 499 4.82 -2.95 -2.73
C ASP A 499 5.65 -1.84 -3.40
N ARG A 500 5.04 -1.16 -4.38
CA ARG A 500 5.69 -0.10 -5.17
C ARG A 500 6.15 1.08 -4.31
N TYR A 501 5.40 1.41 -3.26
CA TYR A 501 5.78 2.47 -2.33
C TYR A 501 7.03 2.10 -1.54
N PHE A 502 7.09 0.86 -1.06
CA PHE A 502 8.26 0.31 -0.39
C PHE A 502 9.50 0.30 -1.30
N ILE A 503 9.33 -0.16 -2.56
CA ILE A 503 10.42 -0.15 -3.53
C ILE A 503 10.91 1.27 -3.78
N ASN A 504 9.99 2.20 -4.08
CA ASN A 504 10.32 3.58 -4.43
C ASN A 504 11.05 4.33 -3.30
N ARG A 505 10.75 3.99 -2.06
CA ARG A 505 11.32 4.64 -0.88
C ARG A 505 12.70 4.11 -0.50
N LEU A 506 12.98 2.85 -0.77
CA LEU A 506 14.20 2.16 -0.33
C LEU A 506 15.20 1.92 -1.45
N ALA A 507 14.73 1.59 -2.65
CA ALA A 507 15.62 1.12 -3.71
C ALA A 507 16.52 2.24 -4.24
N THR A 508 17.81 1.98 -4.27
CA THR A 508 18.80 2.77 -5.00
C THR A 508 19.01 2.22 -6.42
N LYS A 509 18.68 0.94 -6.63
CA LYS A 509 18.77 0.22 -7.91
C LYS A 509 17.60 -0.76 -8.01
N VAL A 510 17.14 -1.01 -9.24
CA VAL A 510 16.08 -1.99 -9.54
C VAL A 510 16.64 -3.03 -10.51
N LEU A 511 16.57 -4.31 -10.13
CA LEU A 511 16.91 -5.44 -10.98
C LEU A 511 15.62 -6.05 -11.54
N GLU A 512 15.38 -5.87 -12.82
CA GLU A 512 14.29 -6.55 -13.52
C GLU A 512 14.73 -7.93 -13.99
N ILE A 513 13.91 -8.94 -13.68
CA ILE A 513 14.10 -10.32 -14.14
C ILE A 513 13.02 -10.65 -15.15
N THR A 514 13.46 -11.14 -16.32
CA THR A 514 12.61 -11.65 -17.40
C THR A 514 13.06 -13.05 -17.80
N GLU A 515 12.32 -13.73 -18.67
CA GLU A 515 12.74 -15.01 -19.23
C GLU A 515 14.09 -14.91 -19.98
N ASN A 516 14.36 -13.75 -20.58
CA ASN A 516 15.54 -13.46 -21.38
C ASN A 516 16.73 -12.91 -20.57
N GLY A 517 16.64 -12.96 -19.24
CA GLY A 517 17.72 -12.54 -18.34
C GLY A 517 17.38 -11.39 -17.42
N SER A 518 18.41 -10.70 -16.94
CA SER A 518 18.25 -9.60 -15.98
C SER A 518 18.75 -8.27 -16.54
N THR A 519 18.07 -7.17 -16.18
CA THR A 519 18.45 -5.79 -16.49
C THR A 519 18.51 -4.98 -15.20
N LEU A 520 19.64 -4.30 -14.96
CA LEU A 520 19.83 -3.44 -13.79
C LEU A 520 19.58 -1.98 -14.16
N TYR A 521 18.69 -1.33 -13.44
CA TYR A 521 18.39 0.11 -13.55
C TYR A 521 18.96 0.84 -12.33
N LEU A 522 19.67 1.95 -12.58
CA LEU A 522 20.34 2.74 -11.55
C LEU A 522 19.41 3.87 -11.10
N GLY A 523 18.51 3.60 -10.19
CA GLY A 523 17.53 4.55 -9.67
C GLY A 523 16.41 3.85 -8.89
N ASP A 524 15.43 4.63 -8.48
CA ASP A 524 14.23 4.18 -7.79
C ASP A 524 13.22 3.50 -8.75
N TYR A 525 12.05 3.14 -8.22
CA TYR A 525 11.00 2.47 -8.99
C TYR A 525 10.41 3.37 -10.10
N ASP A 526 10.26 4.66 -9.85
CA ASP A 526 9.73 5.61 -10.85
C ASP A 526 10.72 5.75 -12.01
N TYR A 527 12.01 5.84 -11.73
CA TYR A 527 13.06 5.84 -12.75
C TYR A 527 13.06 4.55 -13.58
N TYR A 528 12.90 3.39 -12.93
CA TYR A 528 12.76 2.11 -13.63
C TYR A 528 11.59 2.13 -14.63
N LEU A 529 10.40 2.59 -14.22
CA LEU A 529 9.24 2.66 -15.08
C LEU A 529 9.46 3.61 -16.28
N GLU A 530 10.07 4.76 -16.05
CA GLU A 530 10.37 5.74 -17.10
C GLU A 530 11.34 5.15 -18.12
N LYS A 531 12.42 4.50 -17.66
CA LYS A 531 13.42 3.89 -18.53
C LYS A 531 12.91 2.67 -19.29
N LYS A 532 12.08 1.86 -18.66
CA LYS A 532 11.43 0.72 -19.32
C LYS A 532 10.53 1.19 -20.46
N ALA A 533 9.68 2.20 -20.22
CA ALA A 533 8.81 2.76 -21.23
C ALA A 533 9.61 3.37 -22.41
N GLU A 534 10.73 4.06 -22.14
CA GLU A 534 11.63 4.61 -23.15
C GLU A 534 12.26 3.50 -24.01
N LEU A 535 12.73 2.42 -23.40
CA LEU A 535 13.33 1.28 -24.10
C LEU A 535 12.30 0.52 -24.95
N GLU A 536 11.07 0.34 -24.45
CA GLU A 536 9.99 -0.28 -25.20
C GLU A 536 9.57 0.56 -26.41
N GLU A 537 9.51 1.88 -26.26
CA GLU A 537 9.22 2.80 -27.37
C GLU A 537 10.33 2.76 -28.44
N LEU A 538 11.59 2.77 -28.02
CA LEU A 538 12.72 2.60 -28.93
C LEU A 538 12.71 1.25 -29.66
N ALA A 539 12.35 0.18 -28.96
CA ALA A 539 12.24 -1.14 -29.56
C ALA A 539 11.10 -1.22 -30.61
N ARG A 540 9.95 -0.59 -30.35
CA ARG A 540 8.84 -0.47 -31.33
C ARG A 540 9.24 0.33 -32.56
N LEU A 541 9.92 1.45 -32.37
CA LEU A 541 10.43 2.28 -33.48
C LEU A 541 11.46 1.51 -34.31
N ALA A 542 12.33 0.72 -33.67
CA ALA A 542 13.31 -0.12 -34.35
C ALA A 542 12.69 -1.30 -35.11
N ALA A 543 11.56 -1.83 -34.65
CA ALA A 543 10.80 -2.90 -35.30
C ALA A 543 10.00 -2.43 -36.53
N GLY A 544 9.95 -1.12 -36.81
CA GLY A 544 9.30 -0.58 -38.00
C GLY A 544 7.78 -0.60 -37.98
N GLU A 545 7.15 -0.73 -36.80
CA GLU A 545 5.71 -0.59 -36.63
C GLU A 545 5.34 0.89 -36.81
N THR A 546 4.78 1.23 -37.98
CA THR A 546 4.19 2.55 -38.24
C THR A 546 2.94 2.68 -37.37
N VAL A 547 2.98 3.61 -36.44
CA VAL A 547 1.83 3.96 -35.59
C VAL A 547 0.74 4.55 -36.50
N GLU A 548 -0.38 3.84 -36.66
CA GLU A 548 -1.60 4.43 -37.22
C GLU A 548 -2.06 5.60 -36.34
N GLU A 549 -2.30 6.73 -36.99
CA GLU A 549 -2.67 8.03 -36.43
C GLU A 549 -4.02 8.04 -35.70
N THR A 550 -4.09 7.42 -34.51
CA THR A 550 -5.28 7.56 -33.65
C THR A 550 -4.94 8.07 -32.23
N LYS A 551 -3.76 8.65 -32.02
CA LYS A 551 -3.30 9.11 -30.69
C LYS A 551 -2.76 10.55 -30.63
N GLU A 552 -3.09 11.43 -31.57
CA GLU A 552 -2.63 12.83 -31.48
C GLU A 552 -3.21 13.61 -30.29
N ALA A 553 -4.40 13.26 -29.79
CA ALA A 553 -5.00 13.94 -28.63
C ALA A 553 -4.40 13.50 -27.29
N SER A 554 -3.97 12.23 -27.16
CA SER A 554 -3.43 11.71 -25.90
C SER A 554 -1.93 11.94 -25.73
N ALA A 555 -1.18 12.03 -26.84
CA ALA A 555 0.26 12.29 -26.82
C ALA A 555 0.58 13.75 -26.45
N THR A 556 -0.28 14.69 -26.87
CA THR A 556 -0.12 16.11 -26.52
C THR A 556 -0.41 16.36 -25.04
N ASP A 557 -1.42 15.69 -24.49
CA ASP A 557 -1.78 15.78 -23.08
C ASP A 557 -0.71 15.11 -22.17
N TYR A 558 -0.18 13.97 -22.61
CA TYR A 558 0.90 13.26 -21.92
C TYR A 558 2.23 14.04 -21.97
N GLN A 559 2.58 14.67 -23.11
CA GLN A 559 3.77 15.52 -23.22
C GLN A 559 3.62 16.81 -22.39
N LEU A 560 2.42 17.38 -22.33
CA LEU A 560 2.15 18.52 -21.45
C LEU A 560 2.24 18.13 -19.96
N GLN A 561 1.67 16.99 -19.57
CA GLN A 561 1.78 16.47 -18.21
C GLN A 561 3.24 16.13 -17.84
N LYS A 562 4.01 15.55 -18.78
CA LYS A 562 5.44 15.24 -18.59
C LYS A 562 6.29 16.52 -18.47
N ALA A 563 6.00 17.53 -19.27
CA ALA A 563 6.67 18.83 -19.17
C ALA A 563 6.36 19.53 -17.84
N ASN A 564 5.09 19.54 -17.43
CA ASN A 564 4.65 20.10 -16.14
C ASN A 564 5.24 19.34 -14.95
N GLN A 565 5.33 18.01 -15.01
CA GLN A 565 5.92 17.20 -13.95
C GLN A 565 7.43 17.38 -13.83
N LYS A 566 8.13 17.52 -14.98
CA LYS A 566 9.57 17.82 -14.99
C LYS A 566 9.86 19.22 -14.45
N GLU A 567 9.02 20.18 -14.80
CA GLU A 567 9.10 21.55 -14.31
C GLU A 567 8.82 21.63 -12.82
N ARG A 568 7.79 20.91 -12.35
CA ARG A 568 7.45 20.80 -10.93
C ARG A 568 8.58 20.17 -10.11
N ARG A 569 9.21 19.07 -10.58
CA ARG A 569 10.38 18.45 -9.92
C ARG A 569 11.58 19.40 -9.88
N ARG A 570 11.82 20.18 -10.95
CA ARG A 570 12.88 21.18 -10.96
C ARG A 570 12.63 22.29 -9.94
N LEU A 571 11.38 22.75 -9.87
CA LEU A 571 10.96 23.76 -8.90
C LEU A 571 11.06 23.25 -7.46
N THR A 572 10.60 22.02 -7.18
CA THR A 572 10.70 21.42 -5.85
C THR A 572 12.15 21.27 -5.40
N ARG A 573 13.04 20.78 -6.26
CA ARG A 573 14.46 20.67 -5.94
C ARG A 573 15.10 22.03 -5.69
N ARG A 574 14.75 23.03 -6.49
CA ARG A 574 15.25 24.41 -6.31
C ARG A 574 14.72 25.02 -5.00
N TYR A 575 13.49 24.73 -4.65
CA TYR A 575 12.87 25.11 -3.39
C TYR A 575 13.65 24.56 -2.19
N GLU A 576 13.95 23.26 -2.17
CA GLU A 576 14.74 22.60 -1.15
C GLU A 576 16.19 23.16 -1.05
N GLU A 577 16.81 23.46 -2.20
CA GLU A 577 18.15 24.08 -2.24
C GLU A 577 18.14 25.48 -1.62
N ILE A 578 17.07 26.27 -1.84
CA ILE A 578 16.92 27.61 -1.28
C ILE A 578 16.68 27.52 0.24
N GLU A 579 15.82 26.61 0.72
CA GLU A 579 15.59 26.42 2.15
C GLU A 579 16.89 26.06 2.90
N ALA A 580 17.65 25.09 2.39
CA ALA A 580 18.92 24.71 2.98
C ALA A 580 19.94 25.88 2.99
N ARG A 581 19.91 26.73 1.97
CA ARG A 581 20.79 27.89 1.91
C ARG A 581 20.36 28.98 2.88
N LEU A 582 19.07 29.25 3.02
CA LEU A 582 18.52 30.20 3.99
C LEU A 582 18.89 29.80 5.42
N GLU A 583 18.75 28.51 5.78
CA GLU A 583 19.16 27.99 7.10
C GLU A 583 20.66 28.24 7.38
N THR A 584 21.51 27.97 6.37
CA THR A 584 22.97 28.23 6.51
C THR A 584 23.30 29.72 6.69
N ILE A 585 22.54 30.59 6.02
CA ILE A 585 22.70 32.05 6.13
C ILE A 585 22.26 32.54 7.53
N GLU A 586 21.11 32.04 8.02
CA GLU A 586 20.61 32.39 9.37
C GLU A 586 21.58 31.95 10.47
N GLU A 587 22.13 30.75 10.40
CA GLU A 587 23.15 30.27 11.33
C GLU A 587 24.40 31.17 11.31
N ARG A 588 24.83 31.56 10.10
CA ARG A 588 26.01 32.41 9.94
C ARG A 588 25.80 33.83 10.45
N ILE A 589 24.64 34.43 10.19
CA ILE A 589 24.22 35.72 10.71
C ILE A 589 24.19 35.69 12.24
N GLY A 590 23.63 34.63 12.84
CA GLY A 590 23.63 34.43 14.30
C GLY A 590 25.03 34.37 14.91
N ALA A 591 25.94 33.62 14.27
CA ALA A 591 27.34 33.56 14.71
C ALA A 591 28.06 34.92 14.61
N ILE A 592 27.83 35.66 13.51
CA ILE A 592 28.39 37.00 13.35
C ILE A 592 27.87 37.96 14.44
N GLN A 593 26.60 37.90 14.81
CA GLN A 593 26.02 38.70 15.89
C GLN A 593 26.65 38.39 17.23
N GLU A 594 26.86 37.11 17.56
CA GLU A 594 27.55 36.70 18.79
C GLU A 594 29.01 37.20 18.82
N ASP A 595 29.74 37.04 17.71
CA ASP A 595 31.12 37.49 17.54
C ASP A 595 31.24 39.04 17.67
N MET A 596 30.31 39.79 17.09
CA MET A 596 30.26 41.26 17.20
C MET A 596 29.98 41.71 18.62
N HIS A 597 29.19 40.97 19.41
CA HIS A 597 28.94 41.26 20.82
C HIS A 597 30.17 40.96 21.72
N ALA A 598 31.00 40.00 21.30
CA ALA A 598 32.16 39.55 22.10
C ALA A 598 33.46 40.33 21.82
N SER A 599 33.56 41.06 20.71
CA SER A 599 34.78 41.74 20.27
C SER A 599 34.71 43.28 20.38
N ASN A 600 35.82 43.91 20.84
CA ASN A 600 36.01 45.36 20.86
C ASN A 600 36.96 45.84 19.74
N ASP A 601 37.36 44.97 18.80
CA ASP A 601 38.29 45.33 17.73
C ASP A 601 37.52 45.97 16.56
N THR A 602 37.73 47.25 16.34
CA THR A 602 37.06 48.07 15.34
C THR A 602 37.28 47.58 13.91
N ALA A 603 38.44 46.96 13.60
CA ALA A 603 38.74 46.45 12.28
C ALA A 603 37.95 45.15 11.98
N GLN A 604 37.81 44.29 12.99
CA GLN A 604 37.00 43.06 12.88
C GLN A 604 35.51 43.35 12.80
N LEU A 605 35.01 44.30 13.59
CA LEU A 605 33.62 44.75 13.55
C LEU A 605 33.19 45.26 12.16
N ILE A 606 34.06 46.04 11.50
CA ILE A 606 33.80 46.54 10.13
C ILE A 606 33.78 45.36 9.13
N ALA A 607 34.65 44.37 9.29
CA ALA A 607 34.66 43.20 8.41
C ALA A 607 33.39 42.34 8.57
N TRP A 608 32.96 42.07 9.81
CA TRP A 608 31.75 41.34 10.11
C TRP A 608 30.48 42.09 9.68
N GLN A 609 30.43 43.40 9.84
CA GLN A 609 29.33 44.22 9.34
C GLN A 609 29.19 44.10 7.81
N LYS A 610 30.31 44.10 7.09
CA LYS A 610 30.30 43.93 5.64
C LYS A 610 29.85 42.53 5.21
N GLU A 611 30.27 41.50 5.96
CA GLU A 611 29.83 40.12 5.72
C GLU A 611 28.32 39.97 5.99
N TRP A 612 27.83 40.57 7.10
CA TRP A 612 26.40 40.61 7.41
C TRP A 612 25.59 41.27 6.28
N ASP A 613 25.98 42.49 5.88
CA ASP A 613 25.26 43.21 4.81
C ASP A 613 25.20 42.42 3.50
N GLN A 614 26.21 41.58 3.21
CA GLN A 614 26.21 40.68 2.04
C GLN A 614 25.25 39.49 2.22
N LEU A 615 25.27 38.90 3.40
CA LEU A 615 24.39 37.78 3.72
C LEU A 615 22.91 38.19 3.78
N ASP A 616 22.64 39.38 4.31
CA ASP A 616 21.30 39.99 4.37
C ASP A 616 20.73 40.23 2.97
N GLN A 617 21.54 40.77 2.04
CA GLN A 617 21.15 40.92 0.62
C GLN A 617 20.94 39.57 -0.08
N GLU A 618 21.79 38.56 0.22
CA GLU A 618 21.60 37.22 -0.34
C GLU A 618 20.34 36.58 0.22
N GLN A 619 20.04 36.77 1.50
CA GLN A 619 18.81 36.26 2.15
C GLN A 619 17.55 36.86 1.52
N GLU A 620 17.54 38.20 1.33
CA GLU A 620 16.40 38.91 0.74
C GLU A 620 16.13 38.43 -0.70
N ALA A 621 17.16 38.25 -1.53
CA ALA A 621 17.03 37.74 -2.89
C ALA A 621 16.56 36.29 -2.94
N LEU A 622 17.03 35.44 -2.02
CA LEU A 622 16.60 34.03 -1.93
C LEU A 622 15.17 33.92 -1.41
N MET A 623 14.72 34.80 -0.52
CA MET A 623 13.33 34.83 -0.05
C MET A 623 12.36 35.22 -1.17
N GLU A 624 12.71 36.20 -2.03
CA GLU A 624 11.90 36.55 -3.20
C GLU A 624 11.80 35.38 -4.21
N GLU A 625 12.93 34.68 -4.45
CA GLU A 625 12.94 33.48 -5.30
C GLU A 625 12.11 32.34 -4.68
N TRP A 626 12.20 32.16 -3.37
CA TRP A 626 11.45 31.15 -2.60
C TRP A 626 9.94 31.37 -2.68
N GLU A 627 9.46 32.60 -2.47
CA GLU A 627 8.04 32.96 -2.60
C GLU A 627 7.53 32.70 -4.03
N THR A 628 8.31 33.11 -5.04
CA THR A 628 7.94 32.92 -6.45
C THR A 628 7.80 31.43 -6.81
N ILE A 629 8.72 30.60 -6.32
CA ILE A 629 8.70 29.14 -6.55
C ILE A 629 7.56 28.48 -5.75
N ALA A 630 7.29 28.90 -4.52
CA ALA A 630 6.19 28.42 -3.71
C ALA A 630 4.83 28.63 -4.40
N GLU A 631 4.58 29.82 -4.94
CA GLU A 631 3.37 30.12 -5.70
C GLU A 631 3.25 29.27 -6.99
N GLN A 632 4.37 28.96 -7.65
CA GLN A 632 4.39 28.11 -8.85
C GLN A 632 4.19 26.63 -8.55
N ILE A 633 4.54 26.15 -7.35
CA ILE A 633 4.32 24.77 -6.91
C ILE A 633 2.86 24.57 -6.47
N GLU A 634 2.22 25.61 -5.88
CA GLU A 634 0.82 25.56 -5.43
C GLU A 634 -0.20 25.77 -6.57
N SER A 635 0.20 26.41 -7.66
CA SER A 635 -0.65 26.61 -8.84
C SER A 635 -0.64 25.39 -9.78
#